data_188941610a8aa26e0cfaf1860a8237d4
#
_entry.id   188941610a8aa26e0cfaf1860a8237d4
#
_cell.length_a   1.000
_cell.length_b   1.000
_cell.length_c   1.000
_cell.angle_alpha   90.00
_cell.angle_beta   90.00
_cell.angle_gamma   90.00
#
_symmetry.space_group_name_H-M   'P 1'
#
loop_
_entity.id
_entity.type
_entity.pdbx_description
1 polymer ?
#
loop_
_entity_poly.entity_id
_entity_poly.type
_entity_poly.pdbx_seq_one_letter_code
_entity_poly.pdbx_strand_id
1 'polypeptide(L)'
;CEIRHLRPGMTATVTAEVISSGVRATRRPGFRLFEAIVRDASGGITKAVFPNQAFLKDVFVAGQRVVLFGPLEFRPSGGLQFTNPEYELIRTEGEDDDGSVHTGRIVPIYEKIGSMTPRMQRVLVHRLLLELPAVVTDPVPEPIRVARQLPDRVSAIRGVHFPPAGTSIEALNAFTSAAHHRLIFEEFFLFQAGMVMRKRLHADDRKPHPVIVDDRIRDAARKILPFKLTDGQKTALREIVTDMRRDEPMNRLLQGDVGAGKTIVALMAALVAMENGLQVAFMAPTEILADQHYLTIRRLLEHARFRVVSLTGSLSAAKRREVRAEIASGTAHLVVGTHALAEADLAFQSLGLVIIDEQHRFGVMQRASLRSKGQHPDVLVMTATPIPRTLALTTYGDLDVSVIRELPPGRQPIATVSKSESKREEIYRLIRKELAAGRQAYVIYPLVEDSEKVDLRAATAMADHLQLEVFQEYHVALLHGRLKQDEKDRVMSAFARGEVHVLVSTTVVEVGVDVPNATVMVIEHAERFGLSQLHQLRGRVGRGVHASTCVLLYQFPLSADAKARLAALVETTDGFVIAERDLEIRGPGDFFGTRQSGMPTLRVGDLLRDHALMEDARREAVAWLDRPESSQALVTYVSATWATRFGLVGIG
;
A
#
# COMPACT_ATOMS: atom_id res chain seq x y z
N CYS A 1 -19.90 37.76 6.53
CA CYS A 1 -19.37 38.95 5.78
C CYS A 1 -20.42 40.03 5.76
N GLU A 2 -19.98 41.31 5.72
CA GLU A 2 -20.84 42.44 5.42
C GLU A 2 -21.05 42.59 3.91
N ILE A 3 -22.25 42.96 3.49
CA ILE A 3 -22.63 43.02 2.06
C ILE A 3 -21.72 44.02 1.31
N ARG A 4 -21.30 45.10 1.96
CA ARG A 4 -20.42 46.13 1.36
C ARG A 4 -19.02 45.60 0.96
N HIS A 5 -18.59 44.47 1.52
CA HIS A 5 -17.29 43.84 1.23
C HIS A 5 -17.37 42.69 0.20
N LEU A 6 -18.56 42.40 -0.31
CA LEU A 6 -18.77 41.32 -1.28
C LEU A 6 -18.19 41.70 -2.64
N ARG A 7 -17.59 40.74 -3.32
CA ARG A 7 -17.03 40.86 -4.67
C ARG A 7 -17.55 39.76 -5.59
N PRO A 8 -17.63 40.00 -6.91
CA PRO A 8 -17.98 38.97 -7.87
C PRO A 8 -17.02 37.79 -7.77
N GLY A 9 -17.58 36.57 -7.87
CA GLY A 9 -16.81 35.31 -7.80
C GLY A 9 -16.51 34.82 -6.39
N MET A 10 -16.83 35.57 -5.33
CA MET A 10 -16.73 35.10 -3.95
C MET A 10 -17.90 34.15 -3.62
N THR A 11 -17.62 33.20 -2.74
CA THR A 11 -18.66 32.49 -1.97
C THR A 11 -18.67 33.08 -0.57
N ALA A 12 -19.83 33.55 -0.12
CA ALA A 12 -19.94 34.26 1.16
C ALA A 12 -21.18 33.87 1.95
N THR A 13 -21.09 34.01 3.28
CA THR A 13 -22.23 33.96 4.20
C THR A 13 -22.58 35.37 4.62
N VAL A 14 -23.86 35.75 4.47
CA VAL A 14 -24.38 37.08 4.87
C VAL A 14 -25.61 36.88 5.74
N THR A 15 -25.65 37.59 6.87
CA THR A 15 -26.88 37.74 7.68
C THR A 15 -27.53 39.04 7.31
N ALA A 16 -28.78 38.99 6.89
CA ALA A 16 -29.48 40.15 6.40
C ALA A 16 -30.96 40.10 6.73
N GLU A 17 -31.64 41.22 6.59
CA GLU A 17 -33.10 41.37 6.71
C GLU A 17 -33.71 41.48 5.32
N VAL A 18 -34.79 40.76 5.08
CA VAL A 18 -35.57 40.84 3.83
C VAL A 18 -36.28 42.17 3.73
N ILE A 19 -35.91 42.98 2.75
CA ILE A 19 -36.60 44.25 2.46
C ILE A 19 -37.85 44.00 1.64
N SER A 20 -37.73 43.20 0.58
CA SER A 20 -38.81 42.87 -0.32
C SER A 20 -38.53 41.54 -1.03
N SER A 21 -39.58 40.86 -1.43
CA SER A 21 -39.48 39.63 -2.21
C SER A 21 -40.55 39.57 -3.29
N GLY A 22 -40.29 38.82 -4.36
CA GLY A 22 -41.28 38.68 -5.43
C GLY A 22 -40.92 37.61 -6.46
N VAL A 23 -41.91 37.16 -7.20
CA VAL A 23 -41.74 36.20 -8.29
C VAL A 23 -41.78 36.92 -9.63
N ARG A 24 -40.74 36.77 -10.42
CA ARG A 24 -40.63 37.35 -11.76
C ARG A 24 -40.77 36.26 -12.82
N ALA A 25 -41.65 36.50 -13.79
CA ALA A 25 -41.72 35.66 -14.99
C ALA A 25 -40.54 35.98 -15.92
N THR A 26 -40.00 34.95 -16.54
CA THR A 26 -38.90 35.11 -17.53
C THR A 26 -39.46 34.96 -18.96
N ARG A 27 -38.64 35.29 -19.98
CA ARG A 27 -39.00 35.09 -21.39
C ARG A 27 -39.13 33.60 -21.78
N ARG A 28 -38.67 32.68 -20.94
CA ARG A 28 -38.84 31.24 -21.17
C ARG A 28 -40.15 30.77 -20.56
N PRO A 29 -41.06 30.18 -21.33
CA PRO A 29 -42.32 29.65 -20.80
C PRO A 29 -42.08 28.64 -19.67
N GLY A 30 -42.80 28.77 -18.55
CA GLY A 30 -42.67 27.88 -17.40
C GLY A 30 -41.47 28.14 -16.46
N PHE A 31 -40.54 29.05 -16.79
CA PHE A 31 -39.41 29.35 -15.95
C PHE A 31 -39.65 30.64 -15.14
N ARG A 32 -39.67 30.51 -13.80
CA ARG A 32 -39.91 31.60 -12.86
C ARG A 32 -38.66 31.85 -12.01
N LEU A 33 -38.39 33.12 -11.72
CA LEU A 33 -37.34 33.51 -10.76
C LEU A 33 -38.02 34.09 -9.52
N PHE A 34 -37.69 33.55 -8.36
CA PHE A 34 -37.97 34.22 -7.10
C PHE A 34 -36.78 35.10 -6.76
N GLU A 35 -37.01 36.37 -6.44
CA GLU A 35 -35.99 37.35 -6.09
C GLU A 35 -36.32 37.90 -4.70
N ALA A 36 -35.32 37.96 -3.80
CA ALA A 36 -35.39 38.63 -2.51
C ALA A 36 -34.32 39.71 -2.43
N ILE A 37 -34.69 40.90 -2.04
CA ILE A 37 -33.75 42.01 -1.75
C ILE A 37 -33.53 42.02 -0.25
N VAL A 38 -32.26 41.93 0.14
CA VAL A 38 -31.87 41.82 1.54
C VAL A 38 -30.89 42.93 1.92
N ARG A 39 -30.92 43.41 3.17
CA ARG A 39 -30.04 44.44 3.74
C ARG A 39 -29.40 43.90 5.01
N ASP A 40 -28.11 44.09 5.15
CA ASP A 40 -27.37 43.74 6.36
C ASP A 40 -27.31 44.89 7.37
N ALA A 41 -26.72 44.63 8.55
CA ALA A 41 -26.54 45.62 9.59
C ALA A 41 -25.60 46.79 9.19
N SER A 42 -24.76 46.63 8.17
CA SER A 42 -23.93 47.67 7.62
C SER A 42 -24.67 48.63 6.68
N GLY A 43 -25.93 48.35 6.40
CA GLY A 43 -26.74 49.07 5.42
C GLY A 43 -26.52 48.65 3.97
N GLY A 44 -25.65 47.67 3.73
CA GLY A 44 -25.40 47.11 2.41
C GLY A 44 -26.62 46.34 1.90
N ILE A 45 -26.92 46.45 0.60
CA ILE A 45 -28.07 45.79 -0.04
C ILE A 45 -27.55 44.88 -1.14
N THR A 46 -28.13 43.66 -1.19
CA THR A 46 -27.87 42.69 -2.28
C THR A 46 -29.15 41.95 -2.63
N LYS A 47 -29.11 41.19 -3.71
CA LYS A 47 -30.21 40.38 -4.19
C LYS A 47 -29.87 38.90 -4.08
N ALA A 48 -30.85 38.07 -3.64
CA ALA A 48 -30.83 36.63 -3.73
C ALA A 48 -31.83 36.16 -4.78
N VAL A 49 -31.36 35.34 -5.74
CA VAL A 49 -32.18 34.87 -6.87
C VAL A 49 -32.25 33.36 -6.84
N PHE A 50 -33.49 32.83 -6.86
CA PHE A 50 -33.77 31.38 -6.79
C PHE A 50 -34.53 30.92 -8.03
N PRO A 51 -33.93 30.14 -8.91
CA PRO A 51 -34.59 29.62 -10.12
C PRO A 51 -35.67 28.58 -9.79
N ASN A 52 -36.87 28.72 -10.39
CA ASN A 52 -38.00 27.79 -10.26
C ASN A 52 -38.48 27.49 -8.82
N GLN A 53 -38.23 28.40 -7.88
CA GLN A 53 -38.63 28.25 -6.48
C GLN A 53 -39.64 29.31 -6.07
N ALA A 54 -40.76 29.40 -6.81
CA ALA A 54 -41.82 30.39 -6.57
C ALA A 54 -42.49 30.26 -5.18
N PHE A 55 -42.42 29.08 -4.55
CA PHE A 55 -42.96 28.84 -3.20
C PHE A 55 -42.22 29.65 -2.12
N LEU A 56 -41.03 30.14 -2.42
CA LEU A 56 -40.23 30.95 -1.48
C LEU A 56 -40.90 32.33 -1.20
N LYS A 57 -41.90 32.74 -1.99
CA LYS A 57 -42.67 33.96 -1.73
C LYS A 57 -43.34 33.94 -0.35
N ASP A 58 -43.80 32.77 0.08
CA ASP A 58 -44.46 32.59 1.36
C ASP A 58 -43.45 32.35 2.51
N VAL A 59 -42.19 32.17 2.17
CA VAL A 59 -41.10 31.89 3.10
C VAL A 59 -40.29 33.16 3.42
N PHE A 60 -40.01 34.02 2.43
CA PHE A 60 -39.28 35.27 2.59
C PHE A 60 -40.21 36.46 2.75
N VAL A 61 -40.56 36.75 3.99
CA VAL A 61 -41.44 37.87 4.34
C VAL A 61 -40.60 39.11 4.69
N ALA A 62 -41.09 40.30 4.27
CA ALA A 62 -40.41 41.57 4.62
C ALA A 62 -40.25 41.74 6.14
N GLY A 63 -39.10 42.20 6.60
CA GLY A 63 -38.74 42.29 8.01
C GLY A 63 -38.14 41.04 8.61
N GLN A 64 -38.16 39.91 7.90
CA GLN A 64 -37.62 38.65 8.39
C GLN A 64 -36.08 38.61 8.24
N ARG A 65 -35.39 38.16 9.27
CA ARG A 65 -33.93 37.97 9.22
C ARG A 65 -33.59 36.63 8.58
N VAL A 66 -32.63 36.65 7.67
CA VAL A 66 -32.21 35.48 6.91
C VAL A 66 -30.67 35.42 6.86
N VAL A 67 -30.14 34.23 6.93
CA VAL A 67 -28.73 33.95 6.58
C VAL A 67 -28.71 33.36 5.18
N LEU A 68 -27.87 33.94 4.31
CA LEU A 68 -27.68 33.48 2.94
C LEU A 68 -26.23 33.00 2.78
N PHE A 69 -26.04 31.84 2.16
CA PHE A 69 -24.72 31.30 1.82
C PHE A 69 -24.70 30.88 0.36
N GLY A 70 -23.73 31.33 -0.40
CA GLY A 70 -23.58 30.92 -1.79
C GLY A 70 -22.63 31.77 -2.62
N PRO A 71 -22.51 31.43 -3.91
CA PRO A 71 -21.68 32.18 -4.85
C PRO A 71 -22.31 33.52 -5.21
N LEU A 72 -21.46 34.50 -5.42
CA LEU A 72 -21.82 35.85 -5.83
C LEU A 72 -21.46 36.07 -7.30
N GLU A 73 -22.47 36.43 -8.09
CA GLU A 73 -22.34 36.78 -9.49
C GLU A 73 -22.66 38.24 -9.72
N PHE A 74 -21.93 38.86 -10.63
CA PHE A 74 -22.27 40.20 -11.12
C PHE A 74 -23.07 40.09 -12.40
N ARG A 75 -24.25 40.69 -12.42
CA ARG A 75 -25.08 40.77 -13.63
C ARG A 75 -25.26 42.23 -14.06
N PRO A 76 -25.03 42.56 -15.34
CA PRO A 76 -25.13 43.96 -15.83
C PRO A 76 -26.49 44.62 -15.56
N SER A 77 -27.56 43.84 -15.54
CA SER A 77 -28.94 44.32 -15.31
C SER A 77 -29.41 44.30 -13.85
N GLY A 78 -28.62 43.75 -12.92
CA GLY A 78 -29.06 43.51 -11.54
C GLY A 78 -28.03 43.73 -10.46
N GLY A 79 -26.78 44.11 -10.83
CA GLY A 79 -25.70 44.28 -9.88
C GLY A 79 -25.16 42.97 -9.30
N LEU A 80 -24.54 43.02 -8.12
CA LEU A 80 -24.03 41.86 -7.40
C LEU A 80 -25.19 41.13 -6.74
N GLN A 81 -25.28 39.81 -6.99
CA GLN A 81 -26.35 38.98 -6.48
C GLN A 81 -25.89 37.58 -6.08
N PHE A 82 -26.57 36.98 -5.13
CA PHE A 82 -26.47 35.56 -4.85
C PHE A 82 -27.30 34.77 -5.88
N THR A 83 -26.72 33.74 -6.46
CA THR A 83 -27.43 32.85 -7.40
C THR A 83 -27.67 31.50 -6.73
N ASN A 84 -28.97 31.20 -6.46
CA ASN A 84 -29.42 30.00 -5.78
C ASN A 84 -28.71 29.73 -4.44
N PRO A 85 -28.65 30.72 -3.52
CA PRO A 85 -27.95 30.51 -2.26
C PRO A 85 -28.67 29.50 -1.37
N GLU A 86 -27.94 28.84 -0.48
CA GLU A 86 -28.52 28.23 0.70
C GLU A 86 -29.05 29.33 1.61
N TYR A 87 -30.18 29.11 2.25
CA TYR A 87 -30.74 30.09 3.16
C TYR A 87 -31.24 29.45 4.46
N GLU A 88 -31.27 30.25 5.52
CA GLU A 88 -31.85 29.90 6.80
C GLU A 88 -32.56 31.12 7.40
N LEU A 89 -33.81 30.89 7.87
CA LEU A 89 -34.59 31.95 8.51
C LEU A 89 -34.20 32.01 9.98
N ILE A 90 -33.82 33.18 10.46
CA ILE A 90 -33.59 33.44 11.88
C ILE A 90 -34.95 33.74 12.50
N ARG A 91 -35.47 32.82 13.35
CA ARG A 91 -36.68 33.05 14.14
C ARG A 91 -36.37 33.95 15.31
N THR A 92 -37.31 34.84 15.68
CA THR A 92 -37.20 35.70 16.86
C THR A 92 -37.31 34.89 18.14
N GLU A 93 -36.60 35.33 19.20
CA GLU A 93 -36.49 34.70 20.50
C GLU A 93 -37.83 34.21 21.04
N GLY A 94 -37.97 32.89 21.27
CA GLY A 94 -39.15 32.28 21.91
C GLY A 94 -39.54 30.88 21.48
N GLU A 95 -39.06 30.36 20.38
CA GLU A 95 -39.32 28.98 19.94
C GLU A 95 -38.01 28.22 19.81
N ASP A 96 -37.84 27.22 20.66
CA ASP A 96 -36.80 26.21 20.76
C ASP A 96 -35.40 26.62 20.21
N ASP A 97 -34.43 26.64 21.09
CA ASP A 97 -33.02 26.92 20.91
C ASP A 97 -32.32 25.89 19.99
N ASP A 98 -32.89 25.56 18.85
CA ASP A 98 -32.29 24.80 17.76
C ASP A 98 -31.49 25.80 16.91
N GLY A 99 -30.45 26.39 17.57
CA GLY A 99 -29.55 27.36 16.96
C GLY A 99 -29.17 26.92 15.55
N SER A 100 -29.16 27.85 14.61
CA SER A 100 -28.90 27.67 13.18
C SER A 100 -28.00 26.48 12.85
N VAL A 101 -28.56 25.36 12.41
CA VAL A 101 -27.84 24.12 12.11
C VAL A 101 -27.07 24.22 10.79
N HIS A 102 -27.44 25.16 9.92
CA HIS A 102 -26.91 25.21 8.55
C HIS A 102 -26.03 26.42 8.27
N THR A 103 -26.20 27.51 9.00
CA THR A 103 -25.55 28.78 8.74
C THR A 103 -25.11 29.46 10.04
N GLY A 104 -24.26 30.49 9.95
CA GLY A 104 -23.77 31.21 11.11
C GLY A 104 -22.72 30.49 11.97
N ARG A 105 -22.34 29.27 11.59
CA ARG A 105 -21.34 28.44 12.26
C ARG A 105 -20.58 27.58 11.25
N ILE A 106 -19.48 26.98 11.66
CA ILE A 106 -18.79 25.95 10.86
C ILE A 106 -19.67 24.70 10.85
N VAL A 107 -19.96 24.17 9.66
CA VAL A 107 -20.82 22.99 9.48
C VAL A 107 -20.14 21.98 8.56
N PRO A 108 -20.36 20.67 8.77
CA PRO A 108 -19.82 19.62 7.90
C PRO A 108 -20.52 19.62 6.54
N ILE A 109 -19.76 19.23 5.51
CA ILE A 109 -20.28 18.95 4.18
C ILE A 109 -20.40 17.42 4.05
N TYR A 110 -21.64 16.92 4.00
CA TYR A 110 -21.90 15.49 3.81
C TYR A 110 -22.12 15.17 2.34
N GLU A 111 -21.72 14.00 1.92
CA GLU A 111 -22.08 13.47 0.61
C GLU A 111 -23.56 13.05 0.58
N LYS A 112 -24.19 13.22 -0.59
CA LYS A 112 -25.57 12.81 -0.78
C LYS A 112 -25.70 11.29 -0.75
N ILE A 113 -26.57 10.76 0.11
CA ILE A 113 -26.84 9.31 0.23
C ILE A 113 -28.27 9.04 -0.24
N GLY A 114 -28.42 8.50 -1.44
CA GLY A 114 -29.73 8.21 -2.01
C GLY A 114 -30.63 9.46 -2.09
N SER A 115 -31.78 9.45 -1.45
CA SER A 115 -32.73 10.58 -1.36
C SER A 115 -32.38 11.57 -0.23
N MET A 116 -31.49 11.22 0.70
CA MET A 116 -31.10 12.03 1.84
C MET A 116 -30.15 13.14 1.43
N THR A 117 -30.61 14.38 1.52
CA THR A 117 -29.77 15.55 1.18
C THR A 117 -28.75 15.87 2.29
N PRO A 118 -27.64 16.57 1.99
CA PRO A 118 -26.67 17.01 3.00
C PRO A 118 -27.33 17.83 4.13
N ARG A 119 -28.35 18.60 3.81
CA ARG A 119 -29.10 19.39 4.79
C ARG A 119 -29.89 18.51 5.76
N MET A 120 -30.58 17.48 5.25
CA MET A 120 -31.29 16.50 6.10
C MET A 120 -30.30 15.74 7.00
N GLN A 121 -29.14 15.36 6.46
CA GLN A 121 -28.11 14.70 7.24
C GLN A 121 -27.58 15.57 8.38
N ARG A 122 -27.33 16.87 8.14
CA ARG A 122 -26.90 17.81 9.20
C ARG A 122 -27.92 17.88 10.34
N VAL A 123 -29.19 18.04 10.04
CA VAL A 123 -30.26 18.08 11.06
C VAL A 123 -30.29 16.78 11.86
N LEU A 124 -30.27 15.63 11.18
CA LEU A 124 -30.27 14.33 11.83
C LEU A 124 -29.07 14.14 12.76
N VAL A 125 -27.87 14.42 12.25
CA VAL A 125 -26.64 14.28 13.05
C VAL A 125 -26.64 15.27 14.22
N HIS A 126 -27.07 16.50 14.02
CA HIS A 126 -27.17 17.49 15.10
C HIS A 126 -28.08 16.99 16.24
N ARG A 127 -29.29 16.51 15.93
CA ARG A 127 -30.19 15.93 16.93
C ARG A 127 -29.60 14.73 17.64
N LEU A 128 -28.99 13.79 16.91
CA LEU A 128 -28.31 12.65 17.49
C LEU A 128 -27.19 13.05 18.47
N LEU A 129 -26.45 14.11 18.15
CA LEU A 129 -25.38 14.62 19.00
C LEU A 129 -25.90 15.32 20.26
N LEU A 130 -27.10 15.94 20.21
CA LEU A 130 -27.76 16.49 21.40
C LEU A 130 -28.22 15.38 22.36
N GLU A 131 -28.75 14.29 21.82
CA GLU A 131 -29.22 13.12 22.56
C GLU A 131 -28.08 12.18 22.99
N LEU A 132 -26.85 12.42 22.51
CA LEU A 132 -25.71 11.58 22.84
C LEU A 132 -25.48 11.58 24.36
N PRO A 133 -25.45 10.39 25.02
CA PRO A 133 -25.24 10.31 26.46
C PRO A 133 -23.98 11.06 26.90
N ALA A 134 -24.02 11.68 28.07
CA ALA A 134 -22.85 12.35 28.63
C ALA A 134 -21.68 11.38 28.86
N VAL A 135 -22.00 10.11 29.11
CA VAL A 135 -21.02 9.03 29.30
C VAL A 135 -21.17 8.01 28.19
N VAL A 136 -20.28 8.08 27.22
CA VAL A 136 -20.08 7.03 26.21
C VAL A 136 -18.82 6.28 26.59
N THR A 137 -18.84 4.95 26.52
CA THR A 137 -17.65 4.14 26.80
C THR A 137 -16.47 4.64 25.98
N ASP A 138 -15.45 5.17 26.64
CA ASP A 138 -14.21 5.62 26.01
C ASP A 138 -13.22 4.45 26.01
N PRO A 139 -12.83 3.93 24.84
CA PRO A 139 -11.91 2.81 24.77
C PRO A 139 -10.45 3.21 24.99
N VAL A 140 -10.13 4.51 24.93
CA VAL A 140 -8.77 5.00 25.22
C VAL A 140 -8.66 5.23 26.72
N PRO A 141 -7.76 4.54 27.42
CA PRO A 141 -7.58 4.69 28.86
C PRO A 141 -7.30 6.15 29.27
N GLU A 142 -7.92 6.57 30.37
CA GLU A 142 -7.82 7.94 30.84
C GLU A 142 -6.37 8.43 31.04
N PRO A 143 -5.44 7.64 31.62
CA PRO A 143 -4.04 8.08 31.76
C PRO A 143 -3.37 8.40 30.42
N ILE A 144 -3.68 7.64 29.35
CA ILE A 144 -3.15 7.89 28.01
C ILE A 144 -3.77 9.18 27.46
N ARG A 145 -5.09 9.33 27.61
CA ARG A 145 -5.82 10.49 27.15
C ARG A 145 -5.31 11.79 27.78
N VAL A 146 -5.12 11.78 29.09
CA VAL A 146 -4.59 12.95 29.83
C VAL A 146 -3.15 13.25 29.45
N ALA A 147 -2.27 12.25 29.41
CA ALA A 147 -0.86 12.43 29.05
C ALA A 147 -0.67 13.02 27.65
N ARG A 148 -1.59 12.69 26.72
CA ARG A 148 -1.56 13.17 25.34
C ARG A 148 -2.47 14.38 25.08
N GLN A 149 -3.10 14.93 26.10
CA GLN A 149 -4.01 16.08 25.98
C GLN A 149 -5.14 15.85 24.97
N LEU A 150 -5.65 14.63 24.89
CA LEU A 150 -6.74 14.27 24.00
C LEU A 150 -8.08 14.56 24.66
N PRO A 151 -9.06 15.18 23.97
CA PRO A 151 -10.40 15.37 24.49
C PRO A 151 -11.10 14.01 24.75
N ASP A 152 -12.17 14.00 25.53
CA ASP A 152 -13.01 12.83 25.65
C ASP A 152 -13.71 12.49 24.34
N ARG A 153 -14.23 11.26 24.22
CA ARG A 153 -14.79 10.74 22.99
C ARG A 153 -16.01 11.54 22.52
N VAL A 154 -16.89 11.95 23.45
CA VAL A 154 -18.11 12.70 23.13
C VAL A 154 -17.77 14.08 22.59
N SER A 155 -16.85 14.79 23.29
CA SER A 155 -16.34 16.09 22.84
C SER A 155 -15.66 16.02 21.50
N ALA A 156 -14.91 14.96 21.22
CA ALA A 156 -14.27 14.76 19.92
C ALA A 156 -15.28 14.54 18.80
N ILE A 157 -16.28 13.67 19.01
CA ILE A 157 -17.35 13.42 18.03
C ILE A 157 -18.13 14.72 17.74
N ARG A 158 -18.51 15.46 18.78
CA ARG A 158 -19.16 16.77 18.61
C ARG A 158 -18.27 17.76 17.87
N GLY A 159 -16.96 17.79 18.21
CA GLY A 159 -16.00 18.73 17.65
C GLY A 159 -15.70 18.54 16.16
N VAL A 160 -15.81 17.33 15.61
CA VAL A 160 -15.63 17.10 14.16
C VAL A 160 -16.89 17.44 13.35
N HIS A 161 -18.08 17.32 13.94
CA HIS A 161 -19.34 17.60 13.26
C HIS A 161 -19.78 19.07 13.43
N PHE A 162 -19.69 19.59 14.63
CA PHE A 162 -20.11 20.96 14.97
C PHE A 162 -19.03 21.60 15.87
N PRO A 163 -17.89 22.00 15.29
CA PRO A 163 -16.79 22.57 16.05
C PRO A 163 -17.18 23.88 16.74
N PRO A 164 -16.54 24.20 17.88
CA PRO A 164 -16.73 25.49 18.56
C PRO A 164 -16.39 26.68 17.66
N ALA A 165 -16.99 27.82 17.96
CA ALA A 165 -16.65 29.08 17.29
C ALA A 165 -15.15 29.38 17.45
N GLY A 166 -14.52 29.84 16.36
CA GLY A 166 -13.08 30.15 16.34
C GLY A 166 -12.18 28.95 16.03
N THR A 167 -12.72 27.74 15.82
CA THR A 167 -11.90 26.60 15.33
C THR A 167 -11.37 26.93 13.92
N SER A 168 -10.07 26.63 13.67
CA SER A 168 -9.46 26.85 12.35
C SER A 168 -10.07 25.89 11.31
N ILE A 169 -10.59 26.47 10.21
CA ILE A 169 -11.12 25.71 9.09
C ILE A 169 -10.01 24.91 8.39
N GLU A 170 -8.81 25.49 8.32
CA GLU A 170 -7.63 24.82 7.75
C GLU A 170 -7.29 23.56 8.55
N ALA A 171 -7.29 23.65 9.89
CA ALA A 171 -7.03 22.51 10.77
C ALA A 171 -8.11 21.43 10.66
N LEU A 172 -9.38 21.83 10.48
CA LEU A 172 -10.48 20.89 10.24
C LEU A 172 -10.32 20.17 8.90
N ASN A 173 -10.06 20.89 7.82
CA ASN A 173 -9.88 20.32 6.49
C ASN A 173 -8.60 19.48 6.36
N ALA A 174 -7.55 19.83 7.10
CA ALA A 174 -6.31 19.07 7.17
C ALA A 174 -6.37 17.88 8.17
N PHE A 175 -7.49 17.67 8.87
CA PHE A 175 -7.65 16.65 9.91
C PHE A 175 -6.67 16.79 11.09
N THR A 176 -6.20 17.99 11.39
CA THR A 176 -5.23 18.27 12.45
C THR A 176 -5.84 18.91 13.70
N SER A 177 -7.16 19.07 13.77
CA SER A 177 -7.82 19.57 14.99
C SER A 177 -7.71 18.56 16.13
N ALA A 178 -7.78 19.02 17.39
CA ALA A 178 -7.73 18.13 18.57
C ALA A 178 -8.80 17.03 18.53
N ALA A 179 -9.98 17.33 17.98
CA ALA A 179 -11.06 16.37 17.79
C ALA A 179 -10.68 15.27 16.77
N HIS A 180 -10.08 15.66 15.64
CA HIS A 180 -9.58 14.71 14.64
C HIS A 180 -8.45 13.85 15.21
N HIS A 181 -7.44 14.46 15.84
CA HIS A 181 -6.33 13.73 16.48
C HIS A 181 -6.85 12.68 17.48
N ARG A 182 -7.90 13.03 18.27
CA ARG A 182 -8.50 12.09 19.21
C ARG A 182 -9.13 10.89 18.53
N LEU A 183 -9.92 11.09 17.48
CA LEU A 183 -10.61 10.00 16.78
C LEU A 183 -9.65 9.15 15.96
N ILE A 184 -8.67 9.76 15.31
CA ILE A 184 -7.62 9.07 14.56
C ILE A 184 -6.76 8.23 15.52
N PHE A 185 -6.34 8.82 16.65
CA PHE A 185 -5.57 8.10 17.68
C PHE A 185 -6.35 6.90 18.23
N GLU A 186 -7.65 7.07 18.55
CA GLU A 186 -8.51 5.98 19.01
C GLU A 186 -8.53 4.83 18.01
N GLU A 187 -8.77 5.14 16.74
CA GLU A 187 -8.86 4.12 15.69
C GLU A 187 -7.56 3.34 15.57
N PHE A 188 -6.42 4.02 15.56
CA PHE A 188 -5.10 3.38 15.51
C PHE A 188 -4.74 2.63 16.80
N PHE A 189 -5.09 3.18 17.96
CA PHE A 189 -4.83 2.53 19.25
C PHE A 189 -5.57 1.19 19.37
N LEU A 190 -6.85 1.17 18.99
CA LEU A 190 -7.64 -0.06 18.99
C LEU A 190 -7.14 -1.07 17.93
N PHE A 191 -6.74 -0.58 16.75
CA PHE A 191 -6.12 -1.40 15.74
C PHE A 191 -4.84 -2.05 16.26
N GLN A 192 -3.93 -1.27 16.81
CA GLN A 192 -2.66 -1.77 17.33
C GLN A 192 -2.86 -2.68 18.55
N ALA A 193 -3.82 -2.38 19.41
CA ALA A 193 -4.16 -3.27 20.52
C ALA A 193 -4.64 -4.64 20.02
N GLY A 194 -5.52 -4.67 19.01
CA GLY A 194 -5.95 -5.92 18.38
C GLY A 194 -4.80 -6.73 17.79
N MET A 195 -3.86 -6.06 17.12
CA MET A 195 -2.67 -6.72 16.55
C MET A 195 -1.74 -7.28 17.63
N VAL A 196 -1.52 -6.54 18.71
CA VAL A 196 -0.72 -7.01 19.87
C VAL A 196 -1.40 -8.20 20.55
N MET A 197 -2.72 -8.14 20.75
CA MET A 197 -3.49 -9.26 21.29
C MET A 197 -3.38 -10.51 20.41
N ARG A 198 -3.52 -10.36 19.09
CA ARG A 198 -3.33 -11.47 18.15
C ARG A 198 -1.91 -12.06 18.21
N LYS A 199 -0.89 -11.21 18.29
CA LYS A 199 0.50 -11.67 18.48
C LYS A 199 0.64 -12.48 19.77
N ARG A 200 0.00 -12.04 20.86
CA ARG A 200 0.05 -12.74 22.17
C ARG A 200 -0.69 -14.07 22.18
N LEU A 201 -1.79 -14.22 21.44
CA LEU A 201 -2.47 -15.51 21.30
C LEU A 201 -1.57 -16.60 20.69
N HIS A 202 -0.55 -16.18 19.93
CA HIS A 202 0.45 -17.08 19.36
C HIS A 202 1.77 -17.12 20.18
N ALA A 203 1.90 -16.30 21.21
CA ALA A 203 3.10 -16.27 22.06
C ALA A 203 3.15 -17.41 23.09
N ASP A 204 2.03 -18.10 23.33
CA ASP A 204 2.00 -19.32 24.16
C ASP A 204 2.56 -20.54 23.41
N ASP A 205 2.74 -20.45 22.10
CA ASP A 205 3.40 -21.45 21.27
C ASP A 205 4.91 -21.43 21.57
N ARG A 206 5.43 -22.44 22.27
CA ARG A 206 6.88 -22.53 22.55
C ARG A 206 7.56 -23.47 21.55
N LYS A 207 8.72 -23.05 21.06
CA LYS A 207 9.57 -23.92 20.25
C LYS A 207 10.16 -25.03 21.11
N PRO A 208 10.20 -26.27 20.60
CA PRO A 208 10.83 -27.37 21.34
C PRO A 208 12.34 -27.16 21.49
N HIS A 209 12.99 -26.45 20.58
CA HIS A 209 14.43 -26.25 20.55
C HIS A 209 14.80 -24.83 20.10
N PRO A 210 15.06 -23.90 21.02
CA PRO A 210 15.67 -22.61 20.69
C PRO A 210 17.05 -22.84 20.04
N VAL A 211 17.37 -22.00 19.07
CA VAL A 211 18.63 -22.12 18.33
C VAL A 211 19.81 -21.61 19.16
N ILE A 212 20.88 -22.37 19.21
CA ILE A 212 22.14 -21.99 19.85
C ILE A 212 23.10 -21.47 18.77
N VAL A 213 23.78 -20.36 19.05
CA VAL A 213 24.79 -19.78 18.15
C VAL A 213 26.11 -19.68 18.88
N ASP A 214 27.01 -20.56 18.53
CA ASP A 214 28.39 -20.64 19.03
C ASP A 214 29.41 -20.17 17.96
N ASP A 215 30.71 -20.22 18.30
CA ASP A 215 31.78 -19.81 17.39
C ASP A 215 31.95 -20.78 16.21
N ARG A 216 31.56 -22.06 16.37
CA ARG A 216 31.55 -23.05 15.30
C ARG A 216 30.64 -22.62 14.16
N ILE A 217 29.43 -22.16 14.49
CA ILE A 217 28.44 -21.69 13.50
C ILE A 217 28.93 -20.40 12.83
N ARG A 218 29.56 -19.50 13.58
CA ARG A 218 30.16 -18.29 13.03
C ARG A 218 31.28 -18.60 12.04
N ASP A 219 32.10 -19.58 12.35
CA ASP A 219 33.20 -20.02 11.46
C ASP A 219 32.68 -20.75 10.23
N ALA A 220 31.63 -21.57 10.36
CA ALA A 220 30.93 -22.18 9.23
C ALA A 220 30.38 -21.10 8.29
N ALA A 221 29.71 -20.08 8.83
CA ALA A 221 29.20 -18.95 8.05
C ALA A 221 30.31 -18.19 7.30
N ARG A 222 31.46 -17.96 7.93
CA ARG A 222 32.60 -17.29 7.29
C ARG A 222 33.22 -18.10 6.15
N LYS A 223 33.21 -19.44 6.25
CA LYS A 223 33.76 -20.33 5.22
C LYS A 223 32.86 -20.41 3.97
N ILE A 224 31.56 -20.28 4.15
CA ILE A 224 30.57 -20.39 3.08
C ILE A 224 30.50 -19.12 2.24
N LEU A 225 30.67 -17.93 2.87
CA LEU A 225 30.54 -16.66 2.17
C LEU A 225 31.85 -16.23 1.51
N PRO A 226 31.89 -16.08 0.18
CA PRO A 226 33.11 -15.62 -0.53
C PRO A 226 33.29 -14.08 -0.41
N PHE A 227 32.42 -13.38 0.32
CA PHE A 227 32.43 -11.93 0.49
C PHE A 227 31.95 -11.53 1.89
N LYS A 228 32.16 -10.27 2.26
CA LYS A 228 31.68 -9.70 3.52
C LYS A 228 30.27 -9.17 3.38
N LEU A 229 29.42 -9.42 4.37
CA LEU A 229 28.08 -8.82 4.46
C LEU A 229 28.20 -7.31 4.68
N THR A 230 27.25 -6.55 4.12
CA THR A 230 27.06 -5.12 4.43
C THR A 230 26.61 -4.93 5.87
N ASP A 231 26.67 -3.71 6.39
CA ASP A 231 26.26 -3.46 7.78
C ASP A 231 24.73 -3.62 7.96
N GLY A 232 23.94 -3.24 6.95
CA GLY A 232 22.49 -3.51 6.94
C GLY A 232 22.17 -5.00 6.93
N GLN A 233 22.89 -5.81 6.14
CA GLN A 233 22.75 -7.27 6.12
C GLN A 233 23.14 -7.91 7.47
N LYS A 234 24.23 -7.45 8.09
CA LYS A 234 24.65 -7.91 9.43
C LYS A 234 23.62 -7.56 10.50
N THR A 235 23.05 -6.36 10.43
CA THR A 235 22.01 -5.92 11.37
C THR A 235 20.76 -6.77 11.24
N ALA A 236 20.27 -6.96 10.01
CA ALA A 236 19.10 -7.82 9.74
C ALA A 236 19.35 -9.27 10.20
N LEU A 237 20.53 -9.83 9.91
CA LEU A 237 20.90 -11.17 10.37
C LEU A 237 20.93 -11.26 11.90
N ARG A 238 21.48 -10.25 12.58
CA ARG A 238 21.51 -10.21 14.05
C ARG A 238 20.10 -10.20 14.64
N GLU A 239 19.18 -9.42 14.09
CA GLU A 239 17.79 -9.38 14.51
C GLU A 239 17.10 -10.74 14.31
N ILE A 240 17.27 -11.36 13.14
CA ILE A 240 16.73 -12.70 12.84
C ILE A 240 17.26 -13.73 13.82
N VAL A 241 18.57 -13.79 14.02
CA VAL A 241 19.22 -14.76 14.93
C VAL A 241 18.80 -14.51 16.39
N THR A 242 18.59 -13.26 16.79
CA THR A 242 18.10 -12.93 18.14
C THR A 242 16.72 -13.51 18.37
N ASP A 243 15.83 -13.43 17.40
CA ASP A 243 14.50 -14.03 17.51
C ASP A 243 14.55 -15.58 17.44
N MET A 244 15.39 -16.15 16.56
CA MET A 244 15.57 -17.60 16.50
C MET A 244 16.07 -18.20 17.82
N ARG A 245 16.74 -17.43 18.65
CA ARG A 245 17.24 -17.85 19.97
C ARG A 245 16.18 -17.80 21.09
N ARG A 246 15.03 -17.14 20.85
CA ARG A 246 13.94 -17.06 21.82
C ARG A 246 13.19 -18.39 21.88
N ASP A 247 12.48 -18.62 22.96
CA ASP A 247 11.57 -19.77 23.12
C ASP A 247 10.33 -19.64 22.23
N GLU A 248 9.96 -18.42 21.85
CA GLU A 248 8.84 -18.11 20.96
C GLU A 248 9.22 -18.27 19.50
N PRO A 249 8.33 -18.77 18.62
CA PRO A 249 8.59 -18.85 17.19
C PRO A 249 8.79 -17.47 16.58
N MET A 250 9.87 -17.29 15.80
CA MET A 250 10.07 -16.07 15.03
C MET A 250 9.02 -15.95 13.93
N ASN A 251 8.45 -14.77 13.76
CA ASN A 251 7.62 -14.41 12.63
C ASN A 251 8.09 -13.05 12.11
N ARG A 252 9.00 -13.05 11.09
CA ARG A 252 9.72 -11.85 10.68
C ARG A 252 9.68 -11.61 9.18
N LEU A 253 9.49 -10.35 8.80
CA LEU A 253 9.59 -9.85 7.43
C LEU A 253 10.98 -9.26 7.19
N LEU A 254 11.71 -9.82 6.23
CA LEU A 254 12.95 -9.28 5.71
C LEU A 254 12.68 -8.47 4.44
N GLN A 255 12.79 -7.18 4.55
CA GLN A 255 12.51 -6.23 3.49
C GLN A 255 13.80 -5.61 2.95
N GLY A 256 13.86 -5.42 1.66
CA GLY A 256 14.99 -4.74 1.01
C GLY A 256 14.78 -4.64 -0.49
N ASP A 257 15.45 -3.71 -1.11
CA ASP A 257 15.35 -3.49 -2.54
C ASP A 257 15.81 -4.70 -3.37
N VAL A 258 15.49 -4.70 -4.66
CA VAL A 258 15.94 -5.73 -5.61
C VAL A 258 17.48 -5.77 -5.60
N GLY A 259 18.06 -6.94 -5.28
CA GLY A 259 19.50 -7.14 -5.21
C GLY A 259 20.16 -6.64 -3.91
N ALA A 260 19.42 -6.28 -2.86
CA ALA A 260 19.98 -5.96 -1.54
C ALA A 260 20.61 -7.17 -0.82
N GLY A 261 20.49 -8.38 -1.38
CA GLY A 261 21.09 -9.60 -0.83
C GLY A 261 20.24 -10.31 0.23
N LYS A 262 18.92 -10.14 0.19
CA LYS A 262 17.97 -10.84 1.09
C LYS A 262 18.19 -12.35 1.13
N THR A 263 18.39 -12.98 -0.03
CA THR A 263 18.64 -14.43 -0.16
C THR A 263 19.87 -14.88 0.63
N ILE A 264 20.93 -14.05 0.66
CA ILE A 264 22.13 -14.36 1.43
C ILE A 264 21.87 -14.30 2.93
N VAL A 265 21.12 -13.29 3.40
CA VAL A 265 20.73 -13.18 4.81
C VAL A 265 19.85 -14.37 5.22
N ALA A 266 18.90 -14.77 4.37
CA ALA A 266 18.05 -15.94 4.58
C ALA A 266 18.86 -17.25 4.58
N LEU A 267 19.86 -17.39 3.70
CA LEU A 267 20.76 -18.55 3.70
C LEU A 267 21.60 -18.62 4.99
N MET A 268 22.05 -17.48 5.52
CA MET A 268 22.76 -17.46 6.80
C MET A 268 21.85 -17.88 7.97
N ALA A 269 20.60 -17.44 7.99
CA ALA A 269 19.61 -17.91 8.95
C ALA A 269 19.34 -19.43 8.79
N ALA A 270 19.24 -19.91 7.53
CA ALA A 270 19.10 -21.33 7.24
C ALA A 270 20.30 -22.14 7.73
N LEU A 271 21.53 -21.63 7.55
CA LEU A 271 22.73 -22.28 8.08
C LEU A 271 22.69 -22.43 9.60
N VAL A 272 22.26 -21.37 10.30
CA VAL A 272 22.10 -21.42 11.76
C VAL A 272 21.11 -22.52 12.16
N ALA A 273 19.96 -22.64 11.50
CA ALA A 273 19.00 -23.72 11.76
C ALA A 273 19.58 -25.11 11.48
N MET A 274 20.24 -25.29 10.33
CA MET A 274 20.83 -26.57 9.93
C MET A 274 22.00 -27.00 10.84
N GLU A 275 22.83 -26.09 11.33
CA GLU A 275 23.88 -26.38 12.31
C GLU A 275 23.33 -26.82 13.67
N ASN A 276 22.06 -26.46 13.98
CA ASN A 276 21.32 -26.94 15.15
C ASN A 276 20.52 -28.25 14.87
N GLY A 277 20.74 -28.90 13.73
CA GLY A 277 20.07 -30.15 13.38
C GLY A 277 18.64 -30.01 12.91
N LEU A 278 18.21 -28.79 12.57
CA LEU A 278 16.87 -28.51 12.08
C LEU A 278 16.82 -28.51 10.54
N GLN A 279 15.67 -28.92 9.99
CA GLN A 279 15.41 -28.80 8.56
C GLN A 279 14.87 -27.40 8.20
N VAL A 280 15.16 -26.97 6.99
CA VAL A 280 14.73 -25.68 6.44
C VAL A 280 13.91 -25.88 5.18
N ALA A 281 12.73 -25.24 5.12
CA ALA A 281 11.91 -25.14 3.92
C ALA A 281 12.07 -23.75 3.30
N PHE A 282 12.50 -23.66 2.04
CA PHE A 282 12.65 -22.44 1.28
C PHE A 282 11.63 -22.41 0.13
N MET A 283 10.58 -21.61 0.27
CA MET A 283 9.49 -21.53 -0.69
C MET A 283 9.65 -20.33 -1.63
N ALA A 284 9.61 -20.61 -2.95
CA ALA A 284 9.63 -19.61 -4.01
C ALA A 284 8.31 -19.63 -4.80
N PRO A 285 7.87 -18.49 -5.36
CA PRO A 285 6.55 -18.39 -6.01
C PRO A 285 6.45 -19.12 -7.36
N THR A 286 7.58 -19.39 -8.01
CA THR A 286 7.62 -20.09 -9.31
C THR A 286 8.73 -21.12 -9.33
N GLU A 287 8.63 -22.11 -10.23
CA GLU A 287 9.64 -23.15 -10.41
C GLU A 287 10.98 -22.58 -10.83
N ILE A 288 10.97 -21.59 -11.75
CA ILE A 288 12.19 -20.92 -12.21
C ILE A 288 12.95 -20.27 -11.05
N LEU A 289 12.25 -19.58 -10.15
CA LEU A 289 12.88 -19.00 -8.96
C LEU A 289 13.34 -20.07 -7.97
N ALA A 290 12.56 -21.14 -7.80
CA ALA A 290 12.97 -22.26 -6.95
C ALA A 290 14.26 -22.89 -7.47
N ASP A 291 14.38 -23.14 -8.77
CA ASP A 291 15.59 -23.66 -9.40
C ASP A 291 16.77 -22.71 -9.28
N GLN A 292 16.54 -21.40 -9.47
CA GLN A 292 17.60 -20.40 -9.29
C GLN A 292 18.10 -20.34 -7.84
N HIS A 293 17.21 -20.35 -6.86
CA HIS A 293 17.58 -20.42 -5.45
C HIS A 293 18.31 -21.74 -5.14
N TYR A 294 17.80 -22.87 -5.64
CA TYR A 294 18.42 -24.17 -5.46
C TYR A 294 19.87 -24.20 -6.00
N LEU A 295 20.09 -23.74 -7.24
CA LEU A 295 21.42 -23.69 -7.84
C LEU A 295 22.36 -22.76 -7.09
N THR A 296 21.88 -21.59 -6.69
CA THR A 296 22.68 -20.61 -5.95
C THR A 296 23.07 -21.15 -4.57
N ILE A 297 22.08 -21.66 -3.83
CA ILE A 297 22.29 -22.22 -2.49
C ILE A 297 23.22 -23.45 -2.55
N ARG A 298 22.98 -24.37 -3.50
CA ARG A 298 23.80 -25.55 -3.70
C ARG A 298 25.25 -25.19 -3.98
N ARG A 299 25.51 -24.19 -4.85
CA ARG A 299 26.87 -23.71 -5.14
C ARG A 299 27.55 -23.14 -3.90
N LEU A 300 26.85 -22.35 -3.10
CA LEU A 300 27.41 -21.76 -1.87
C LEU A 300 27.66 -22.82 -0.80
N LEU A 301 26.87 -23.89 -0.76
CA LEU A 301 26.99 -24.98 0.20
C LEU A 301 27.75 -26.21 -0.35
N GLU A 302 28.41 -26.10 -1.52
CA GLU A 302 29.08 -27.21 -2.21
C GLU A 302 30.13 -27.91 -1.32
N HIS A 303 30.82 -27.15 -0.50
CA HIS A 303 31.84 -27.66 0.43
C HIS A 303 31.31 -27.86 1.86
N ALA A 304 29.99 -27.67 2.08
CA ALA A 304 29.36 -27.89 3.37
C ALA A 304 28.75 -29.31 3.46
N ARG A 305 28.59 -29.80 4.69
CA ARG A 305 28.00 -31.13 4.96
C ARG A 305 26.50 -31.26 4.69
N PHE A 306 25.85 -30.17 4.24
CA PHE A 306 24.39 -30.11 4.17
C PHE A 306 23.85 -30.59 2.81
N ARG A 307 22.84 -31.45 2.87
CA ARG A 307 22.10 -31.92 1.70
C ARG A 307 21.01 -30.93 1.34
N VAL A 308 21.10 -30.35 0.14
CA VAL A 308 20.09 -29.45 -0.45
C VAL A 308 19.33 -30.22 -1.52
N VAL A 309 18.00 -30.16 -1.50
CA VAL A 309 17.13 -30.81 -2.49
C VAL A 309 16.13 -29.80 -3.06
N SER A 310 15.66 -30.04 -4.29
CA SER A 310 14.58 -29.28 -4.92
C SER A 310 13.32 -30.12 -4.97
N LEU A 311 12.15 -29.49 -4.64
CA LEU A 311 10.82 -30.11 -4.75
C LEU A 311 9.89 -29.20 -5.54
N THR A 312 9.76 -29.45 -6.85
CA THR A 312 8.93 -28.68 -7.79
C THR A 312 7.94 -29.57 -8.51
N GLY A 313 6.95 -28.99 -9.19
CA GLY A 313 5.95 -29.71 -9.96
C GLY A 313 6.51 -30.46 -11.17
N SER A 314 7.60 -29.98 -11.75
CA SER A 314 8.29 -30.55 -12.93
C SER A 314 9.06 -31.84 -12.66
N LEU A 315 9.27 -32.22 -11.39
CA LEU A 315 9.96 -33.47 -11.05
C LEU A 315 9.17 -34.72 -11.48
N SER A 316 9.87 -35.70 -12.03
CA SER A 316 9.27 -37.03 -12.29
C SER A 316 8.72 -37.65 -11.00
N ALA A 317 7.68 -38.48 -11.13
CA ALA A 317 7.04 -39.11 -9.97
C ALA A 317 8.03 -39.97 -9.15
N ALA A 318 9.02 -40.60 -9.79
CA ALA A 318 10.06 -41.39 -9.12
C ALA A 318 10.98 -40.46 -8.29
N LYS A 319 11.46 -39.39 -8.89
CA LYS A 319 12.35 -38.43 -8.21
C LYS A 319 11.62 -37.68 -7.08
N ARG A 320 10.36 -37.34 -7.28
CA ARG A 320 9.52 -36.72 -6.24
C ARG A 320 9.38 -37.66 -5.02
N ARG A 321 9.18 -38.97 -5.22
CA ARG A 321 9.12 -39.96 -4.12
C ARG A 321 10.45 -40.06 -3.38
N GLU A 322 11.57 -40.08 -4.10
CA GLU A 322 12.92 -40.10 -3.51
C GLU A 322 13.15 -38.85 -2.64
N VAL A 323 12.90 -37.66 -3.18
CA VAL A 323 13.08 -36.40 -2.45
C VAL A 323 12.17 -36.33 -1.22
N ARG A 324 10.90 -36.78 -1.32
CA ARG A 324 10.01 -36.84 -0.16
C ARG A 324 10.51 -37.81 0.92
N ALA A 325 11.10 -38.93 0.55
CA ALA A 325 11.71 -39.84 1.50
C ALA A 325 12.93 -39.22 2.19
N GLU A 326 13.80 -38.50 1.45
CA GLU A 326 14.92 -37.73 2.02
C GLU A 326 14.44 -36.66 3.02
N ILE A 327 13.34 -35.98 2.74
CA ILE A 327 12.75 -34.97 3.64
C ILE A 327 12.20 -35.66 4.91
N ALA A 328 11.42 -36.71 4.76
CA ALA A 328 10.81 -37.40 5.87
C ALA A 328 11.83 -38.11 6.80
N SER A 329 12.97 -38.57 6.25
CA SER A 329 14.07 -39.14 7.03
C SER A 329 15.05 -38.13 7.66
N GLY A 330 14.88 -36.81 7.37
CA GLY A 330 15.80 -35.78 7.84
C GLY A 330 17.15 -35.73 7.10
N THR A 331 17.36 -36.57 6.07
CA THR A 331 18.59 -36.56 5.26
C THR A 331 18.69 -35.27 4.43
N ALA A 332 17.57 -34.74 3.96
CA ALA A 332 17.51 -33.42 3.34
C ALA A 332 17.49 -32.33 4.43
N HIS A 333 18.53 -31.49 4.47
CA HIS A 333 18.66 -30.42 5.46
C HIS A 333 17.96 -29.13 5.01
N LEU A 334 18.03 -28.81 3.70
CA LEU A 334 17.35 -27.66 3.10
C LEU A 334 16.59 -28.11 1.87
N VAL A 335 15.31 -27.74 1.83
CA VAL A 335 14.40 -28.09 0.73
C VAL A 335 13.97 -26.78 0.06
N VAL A 336 14.31 -26.59 -1.21
CA VAL A 336 13.84 -25.48 -2.02
C VAL A 336 12.67 -25.97 -2.88
N GLY A 337 11.58 -25.22 -2.94
CA GLY A 337 10.44 -25.63 -3.76
C GLY A 337 9.37 -24.55 -3.91
N THR A 338 8.26 -24.94 -4.53
CA THR A 338 7.11 -24.08 -4.74
C THR A 338 5.96 -24.46 -3.79
N HIS A 339 4.71 -24.27 -4.20
CA HIS A 339 3.52 -24.72 -3.46
C HIS A 339 3.54 -26.22 -3.09
N ALA A 340 4.34 -27.03 -3.78
CA ALA A 340 4.54 -28.44 -3.43
C ALA A 340 5.04 -28.65 -1.99
N LEU A 341 5.74 -27.66 -1.39
CA LEU A 341 6.14 -27.69 0.01
C LEU A 341 4.97 -27.57 1.00
N ALA A 342 3.85 -27.01 0.55
CA ALA A 342 2.64 -26.84 1.36
C ALA A 342 1.64 -28.02 1.23
N GLU A 343 1.89 -28.99 0.34
CA GLU A 343 1.01 -30.16 0.15
C GLU A 343 0.86 -30.97 1.44
N ALA A 344 -0.36 -31.38 1.77
CA ALA A 344 -0.69 -32.00 3.06
C ALA A 344 0.11 -33.29 3.36
N ASP A 345 0.45 -34.05 2.33
CA ASP A 345 1.14 -35.36 2.41
C ASP A 345 2.68 -35.23 2.55
N LEU A 346 3.25 -34.05 2.53
CA LEU A 346 4.67 -33.82 2.78
C LEU A 346 4.92 -33.72 4.28
N ALA A 347 5.75 -34.58 4.83
CA ALA A 347 6.17 -34.56 6.23
C ALA A 347 7.66 -34.23 6.34
N PHE A 348 8.01 -33.40 7.32
CA PHE A 348 9.39 -33.12 7.73
C PHE A 348 9.67 -33.84 9.06
N GLN A 349 10.89 -34.29 9.25
CA GLN A 349 11.31 -34.89 10.51
C GLN A 349 11.50 -33.84 11.61
N SER A 350 12.12 -32.68 11.28
CA SER A 350 12.49 -31.65 12.24
C SER A 350 12.49 -30.24 11.60
N LEU A 351 11.35 -29.82 11.02
CA LEU A 351 11.24 -28.50 10.41
C LEU A 351 11.36 -27.40 11.46
N GLY A 352 12.45 -26.63 11.40
CA GLY A 352 12.70 -25.53 12.35
C GLY A 352 12.65 -24.13 11.74
N LEU A 353 12.82 -24.01 10.40
CA LEU A 353 12.75 -22.70 9.74
C LEU A 353 12.02 -22.80 8.40
N VAL A 354 11.10 -21.89 8.20
CA VAL A 354 10.39 -21.69 6.93
C VAL A 354 10.79 -20.34 6.35
N ILE A 355 11.32 -20.32 5.14
CA ILE A 355 11.66 -19.10 4.40
C ILE A 355 10.69 -18.99 3.22
N ILE A 356 10.04 -17.82 3.07
CA ILE A 356 9.06 -17.56 2.01
C ILE A 356 9.52 -16.34 1.21
N ASP A 357 9.81 -16.53 -0.06
CA ASP A 357 10.20 -15.43 -0.96
C ASP A 357 8.98 -14.87 -1.69
N GLU A 358 8.94 -13.54 -1.89
CA GLU A 358 7.88 -12.79 -2.57
C GLU A 358 6.46 -13.08 -2.03
N GLN A 359 6.27 -12.83 -0.74
CA GLN A 359 5.05 -13.14 0.02
C GLN A 359 3.73 -12.74 -0.66
N HIS A 360 3.69 -11.62 -1.37
CA HIS A 360 2.47 -11.09 -1.99
C HIS A 360 1.84 -12.05 -3.03
N ARG A 361 2.57 -13.06 -3.46
CA ARG A 361 2.12 -14.10 -4.41
C ARG A 361 1.56 -15.35 -3.73
N PHE A 362 1.61 -15.43 -2.39
CA PHE A 362 1.12 -16.58 -1.63
C PHE A 362 -0.10 -16.23 -0.76
N GLY A 363 -1.10 -17.09 -0.76
CA GLY A 363 -2.27 -16.96 0.10
C GLY A 363 -1.96 -17.23 1.58
N VAL A 364 -2.78 -16.67 2.48
CA VAL A 364 -2.69 -16.88 3.94
C VAL A 364 -2.74 -18.37 4.30
N MET A 365 -3.55 -19.15 3.58
CA MET A 365 -3.72 -20.59 3.80
C MET A 365 -2.44 -21.41 3.55
N GLN A 366 -1.63 -21.05 2.55
CA GLN A 366 -0.39 -21.76 2.25
C GLN A 366 0.67 -21.56 3.33
N ARG A 367 0.73 -20.33 3.91
CA ARG A 367 1.60 -20.03 5.06
C ARG A 367 1.21 -20.83 6.29
N ALA A 368 -0.09 -20.88 6.59
CA ALA A 368 -0.61 -21.67 7.71
C ALA A 368 -0.30 -23.16 7.53
N SER A 369 -0.47 -23.70 6.31
CA SER A 369 -0.14 -25.09 5.99
C SER A 369 1.35 -25.43 6.20
N LEU A 370 2.27 -24.53 5.83
CA LEU A 370 3.70 -24.75 6.10
C LEU A 370 4.05 -24.68 7.59
N ARG A 371 3.45 -23.74 8.32
CA ARG A 371 3.65 -23.66 9.78
C ARG A 371 3.20 -24.92 10.51
N SER A 372 2.11 -25.54 10.06
CA SER A 372 1.59 -26.77 10.69
C SER A 372 2.43 -28.04 10.43
N LYS A 373 3.46 -27.97 9.55
CA LYS A 373 4.36 -29.11 9.25
C LYS A 373 5.51 -29.27 10.23
N GLY A 374 5.72 -28.31 11.13
CA GLY A 374 6.71 -28.38 12.21
C GLY A 374 6.08 -28.07 13.55
N GLN A 375 6.79 -28.39 14.63
CA GLN A 375 6.39 -27.96 15.98
C GLN A 375 6.82 -26.50 16.17
N HIS A 376 5.95 -25.55 15.79
CA HIS A 376 6.19 -24.10 15.88
C HIS A 376 7.48 -23.63 15.20
N PRO A 377 7.66 -23.84 13.88
CA PRO A 377 8.87 -23.42 13.19
C PRO A 377 8.99 -21.89 13.13
N ASP A 378 10.20 -21.39 13.10
CA ASP A 378 10.50 -20.00 12.79
C ASP A 378 10.07 -19.68 11.34
N VAL A 379 9.52 -18.49 11.11
CA VAL A 379 9.08 -18.05 9.78
C VAL A 379 9.79 -16.76 9.39
N LEU A 380 10.52 -16.81 8.29
CA LEU A 380 11.16 -15.66 7.66
C LEU A 380 10.52 -15.40 6.31
N VAL A 381 9.84 -14.29 6.19
CA VAL A 381 9.21 -13.84 4.95
C VAL A 381 10.10 -12.81 4.28
N MET A 382 10.29 -12.90 2.97
CA MET A 382 11.05 -11.93 2.20
C MET A 382 10.18 -11.22 1.17
N THR A 383 10.48 -9.93 0.92
CA THR A 383 9.89 -9.18 -0.19
C THR A 383 10.91 -8.28 -0.85
N ALA A 384 10.88 -8.24 -2.20
CA ALA A 384 11.68 -7.31 -2.99
C ALA A 384 10.94 -6.00 -3.29
N THR A 385 9.64 -5.93 -3.02
CA THR A 385 8.92 -4.65 -3.03
C THR A 385 9.15 -3.97 -1.69
N PRO A 386 9.87 -2.85 -1.65
CA PRO A 386 9.90 -2.05 -0.46
C PRO A 386 8.48 -1.60 -0.13
N ILE A 387 8.05 -1.87 1.09
CA ILE A 387 6.76 -1.41 1.59
C ILE A 387 7.08 -0.31 2.58
N PRO A 388 6.46 0.87 2.50
CA PRO A 388 6.65 1.91 3.51
C PRO A 388 6.52 1.31 4.92
N ARG A 389 7.42 1.70 5.82
CA ARG A 389 7.51 1.09 7.17
C ARG A 389 6.17 1.12 7.92
N THR A 390 5.44 2.21 7.78
CA THR A 390 4.10 2.40 8.33
C THR A 390 3.11 1.36 7.82
N LEU A 391 3.14 1.09 6.52
CA LEU A 391 2.31 0.08 5.89
C LEU A 391 2.73 -1.34 6.25
N ALA A 392 4.02 -1.61 6.35
CA ALA A 392 4.51 -2.91 6.77
C ALA A 392 4.04 -3.26 8.18
N LEU A 393 4.06 -2.29 9.11
CA LEU A 393 3.59 -2.43 10.47
C LEU A 393 2.06 -2.61 10.60
N THR A 394 1.30 -2.15 9.61
CA THR A 394 -0.16 -2.27 9.58
C THR A 394 -0.63 -3.51 8.85
N THR A 395 -0.05 -3.78 7.69
CA THR A 395 -0.45 -4.91 6.83
C THR A 395 0.04 -6.24 7.39
N TYR A 396 1.20 -6.21 8.05
CA TYR A 396 1.88 -7.40 8.59
C TYR A 396 2.16 -7.21 10.08
N GLY A 397 1.23 -6.64 10.84
CA GLY A 397 1.42 -6.30 12.25
C GLY A 397 1.71 -7.48 13.19
N ASP A 398 1.54 -8.70 12.69
CA ASP A 398 1.99 -9.94 13.32
C ASP A 398 3.46 -10.28 13.00
N LEU A 399 4.11 -9.54 12.06
CA LEU A 399 5.51 -9.74 11.70
C LEU A 399 6.40 -8.66 12.31
N ASP A 400 7.52 -9.07 12.87
CA ASP A 400 8.63 -8.15 13.15
C ASP A 400 9.34 -7.82 11.83
N VAL A 401 9.87 -6.60 11.68
CA VAL A 401 10.41 -6.13 10.39
C VAL A 401 11.89 -5.86 10.49
N SER A 402 12.68 -6.47 9.60
CA SER A 402 14.08 -6.15 9.33
C SER A 402 14.22 -5.53 7.95
N VAL A 403 15.00 -4.45 7.84
CA VAL A 403 15.15 -3.68 6.60
C VAL A 403 16.60 -3.62 6.17
N ILE A 404 16.88 -4.01 4.91
CA ILE A 404 18.18 -3.82 4.26
C ILE A 404 18.05 -2.66 3.28
N ARG A 405 18.63 -1.51 3.61
CA ARG A 405 18.60 -0.31 2.75
C ARG A 405 19.78 -0.23 1.80
N GLU A 406 20.90 -0.83 2.17
CA GLU A 406 22.15 -0.77 1.42
C GLU A 406 22.19 -1.80 0.29
N LEU A 407 22.72 -1.40 -0.84
CA LEU A 407 23.07 -2.32 -1.91
C LEU A 407 24.49 -2.87 -1.69
N PRO A 408 24.79 -4.13 -2.08
CA PRO A 408 26.12 -4.69 -1.99
C PRO A 408 27.14 -3.86 -2.79
N PRO A 409 28.40 -3.80 -2.35
CA PRO A 409 29.47 -3.10 -3.08
C PRO A 409 29.63 -3.64 -4.51
N GLY A 410 29.93 -2.76 -5.45
CA GLY A 410 30.17 -3.10 -6.87
C GLY A 410 28.94 -3.05 -7.77
N ARG A 411 27.76 -2.81 -7.23
CA ARG A 411 26.56 -2.59 -8.05
C ARG A 411 26.57 -1.18 -8.64
N GLN A 412 26.43 -1.10 -9.97
CA GLN A 412 26.34 0.17 -10.68
C GLN A 412 24.93 0.73 -10.62
N PRO A 413 24.77 2.07 -10.47
CA PRO A 413 23.45 2.70 -10.58
C PRO A 413 22.88 2.48 -11.99
N ILE A 414 21.56 2.23 -12.06
CA ILE A 414 20.86 2.06 -13.34
C ILE A 414 20.42 3.43 -13.82
N ALA A 415 20.96 3.89 -14.96
CA ALA A 415 20.49 5.13 -15.59
C ALA A 415 19.05 4.93 -16.09
N THR A 416 18.10 5.70 -15.56
CA THR A 416 16.70 5.62 -15.95
C THR A 416 16.31 6.86 -16.76
N VAL A 417 15.75 6.66 -17.95
CA VAL A 417 15.30 7.75 -18.84
C VAL A 417 13.88 7.50 -19.33
N SER A 418 13.08 8.54 -19.41
CA SER A 418 11.77 8.48 -20.04
C SER A 418 11.82 9.14 -21.42
N LYS A 419 11.28 8.46 -22.44
CA LYS A 419 11.27 8.91 -23.84
C LYS A 419 9.90 8.71 -24.44
N SER A 420 9.47 9.60 -25.32
CA SER A 420 8.26 9.36 -26.12
C SER A 420 8.53 8.37 -27.25
N GLU A 421 7.51 7.71 -27.73
CA GLU A 421 7.59 6.75 -28.83
C GLU A 421 8.25 7.32 -30.10
N SER A 422 8.14 8.63 -30.32
CA SER A 422 8.81 9.32 -31.46
C SER A 422 10.34 9.20 -31.43
N LYS A 423 10.94 8.79 -30.31
CA LYS A 423 12.38 8.58 -30.12
C LYS A 423 12.82 7.12 -30.27
N ARG A 424 11.97 6.24 -30.81
CA ARG A 424 12.20 4.79 -30.95
C ARG A 424 13.53 4.46 -31.64
N GLU A 425 13.89 5.19 -32.70
CA GLU A 425 15.15 4.99 -33.43
C GLU A 425 16.41 5.29 -32.59
N GLU A 426 16.31 6.23 -31.64
CA GLU A 426 17.40 6.52 -30.70
C GLU A 426 17.60 5.32 -29.76
N ILE A 427 16.51 4.68 -29.36
CA ILE A 427 16.52 3.50 -28.49
C ILE A 427 17.09 2.28 -29.23
N TYR A 428 16.70 2.07 -30.48
CA TYR A 428 17.26 0.98 -31.29
C TYR A 428 18.77 1.14 -31.51
N ARG A 429 19.25 2.37 -31.68
CA ARG A 429 20.70 2.65 -31.75
C ARG A 429 21.40 2.32 -30.42
N LEU A 430 20.79 2.64 -29.26
CA LEU A 430 21.32 2.26 -27.96
C LEU A 430 21.43 0.74 -27.82
N ILE A 431 20.35 0.00 -28.15
CA ILE A 431 20.35 -1.46 -28.10
C ILE A 431 21.45 -2.03 -29.00
N ARG A 432 21.56 -1.61 -30.28
CA ARG A 432 22.61 -2.07 -31.21
C ARG A 432 24.01 -1.86 -30.66
N LYS A 433 24.27 -0.72 -30.03
CA LYS A 433 25.55 -0.42 -29.40
C LYS A 433 25.90 -1.44 -28.31
N GLU A 434 24.94 -1.80 -27.49
CA GLU A 434 25.15 -2.77 -26.42
C GLU A 434 25.30 -4.20 -26.96
N LEU A 435 24.48 -4.57 -27.96
CA LEU A 435 24.57 -5.86 -28.64
C LEU A 435 25.93 -6.05 -29.35
N ALA A 436 26.42 -5.00 -30.02
CA ALA A 436 27.75 -5.01 -30.65
C ALA A 436 28.90 -5.18 -29.62
N ALA A 437 28.67 -4.79 -28.37
CA ALA A 437 29.59 -5.02 -27.27
C ALA A 437 29.41 -6.41 -26.60
N GLY A 438 28.61 -7.30 -27.18
CA GLY A 438 28.36 -8.65 -26.68
C GLY A 438 27.38 -8.71 -25.50
N ARG A 439 26.60 -7.64 -25.29
CA ARG A 439 25.63 -7.55 -24.18
C ARG A 439 24.23 -7.90 -24.64
N GLN A 440 23.27 -7.92 -23.70
CA GLN A 440 21.90 -8.34 -23.97
C GLN A 440 20.89 -7.28 -23.55
N ALA A 441 19.69 -7.33 -24.13
CA ALA A 441 18.63 -6.39 -23.86
C ALA A 441 17.29 -7.07 -23.58
N TYR A 442 16.48 -6.47 -22.70
CA TYR A 442 15.07 -6.76 -22.49
C TYR A 442 14.20 -5.71 -23.18
N VAL A 443 13.11 -6.15 -23.81
CA VAL A 443 12.03 -5.28 -24.31
C VAL A 443 10.70 -5.79 -23.74
N ILE A 444 10.07 -5.01 -22.87
CA ILE A 444 8.91 -5.44 -22.07
C ILE A 444 7.64 -4.75 -22.56
N TYR A 445 6.60 -5.54 -22.80
CA TYR A 445 5.26 -5.08 -23.17
C TYR A 445 4.27 -5.25 -22.01
N PRO A 446 3.33 -4.30 -21.80
CA PRO A 446 2.28 -4.48 -20.80
C PRO A 446 1.32 -5.60 -21.22
N LEU A 447 0.79 -6.32 -20.21
CA LEU A 447 -0.39 -7.16 -20.34
C LEU A 447 -1.50 -6.51 -19.52
N VAL A 448 -2.62 -6.16 -20.16
CA VAL A 448 -3.82 -5.68 -19.50
C VAL A 448 -4.87 -6.79 -19.58
N GLU A 449 -5.46 -7.16 -18.44
CA GLU A 449 -6.39 -8.29 -18.32
C GLU A 449 -7.55 -8.21 -19.32
N ASP A 450 -8.08 -7.02 -19.60
CA ASP A 450 -9.18 -6.81 -20.56
C ASP A 450 -8.76 -6.91 -22.03
N SER A 451 -7.45 -6.84 -22.34
CA SER A 451 -6.90 -6.85 -23.71
C SER A 451 -5.81 -7.90 -23.96
N GLU A 452 -5.69 -8.91 -23.11
CA GLU A 452 -4.60 -9.90 -23.11
C GLU A 452 -4.28 -10.51 -24.47
N LYS A 453 -5.32 -10.77 -25.31
CA LYS A 453 -5.13 -11.28 -26.69
C LYS A 453 -4.52 -10.24 -27.62
N VAL A 454 -4.87 -8.98 -27.44
CA VAL A 454 -4.39 -7.86 -28.27
C VAL A 454 -2.95 -7.54 -27.91
N ASP A 455 -2.65 -7.46 -26.62
CA ASP A 455 -1.31 -7.15 -26.11
C ASP A 455 -0.31 -8.27 -26.47
N LEU A 456 -0.74 -9.54 -26.42
CA LEU A 456 0.08 -10.66 -26.88
C LEU A 456 0.39 -10.60 -28.37
N ARG A 457 -0.61 -10.25 -29.22
CA ARG A 457 -0.38 -10.05 -30.66
C ARG A 457 0.60 -8.90 -30.91
N ALA A 458 0.48 -7.80 -30.15
CA ALA A 458 1.41 -6.68 -30.25
C ALA A 458 2.84 -7.08 -29.88
N ALA A 459 3.03 -7.82 -28.78
CA ALA A 459 4.34 -8.33 -28.38
C ALA A 459 4.93 -9.31 -29.41
N THR A 460 4.11 -10.18 -30.01
CA THR A 460 4.54 -11.11 -31.07
C THR A 460 4.94 -10.36 -32.33
N ALA A 461 4.07 -9.45 -32.82
CA ALA A 461 4.38 -8.64 -34.00
C ALA A 461 5.64 -7.79 -33.83
N MET A 462 5.87 -7.29 -32.62
CA MET A 462 7.09 -6.54 -32.32
C MET A 462 8.32 -7.45 -32.27
N ALA A 463 8.23 -8.65 -31.70
CA ALA A 463 9.34 -9.59 -31.72
C ALA A 463 9.73 -9.94 -33.15
N ASP A 464 8.75 -10.17 -34.05
CA ASP A 464 8.97 -10.42 -35.46
C ASP A 464 9.59 -9.20 -36.15
N HIS A 465 9.07 -8.00 -35.90
CA HIS A 465 9.63 -6.75 -36.43
C HIS A 465 11.08 -6.54 -35.99
N LEU A 466 11.37 -6.72 -34.70
CA LEU A 466 12.73 -6.58 -34.15
C LEU A 466 13.68 -7.60 -34.77
N GLN A 467 13.23 -8.86 -35.00
CA GLN A 467 14.06 -9.91 -35.59
C GLN A 467 14.28 -9.66 -37.10
N LEU A 468 13.22 -9.33 -37.84
CA LEU A 468 13.27 -9.30 -39.32
C LEU A 468 13.74 -7.96 -39.91
N GLU A 469 13.49 -6.86 -39.19
CA GLU A 469 13.75 -5.51 -39.74
C GLU A 469 14.79 -4.72 -38.95
N VAL A 470 14.85 -4.90 -37.59
CA VAL A 470 15.70 -4.04 -36.76
C VAL A 470 17.00 -4.71 -36.37
N PHE A 471 16.98 -5.96 -35.89
CA PHE A 471 18.14 -6.68 -35.33
C PHE A 471 18.39 -8.00 -36.09
N GLN A 472 18.45 -7.95 -37.41
CA GLN A 472 18.61 -9.14 -38.28
C GLN A 472 19.84 -9.98 -37.98
N GLU A 473 20.92 -9.35 -37.48
CA GLU A 473 22.19 -9.99 -37.12
C GLU A 473 22.21 -10.63 -35.75
N TYR A 474 21.14 -10.41 -34.96
CA TYR A 474 21.04 -10.85 -33.56
C TYR A 474 19.83 -11.77 -33.37
N HIS A 475 19.91 -12.64 -32.39
CA HIS A 475 18.82 -13.54 -32.08
C HIS A 475 17.81 -12.87 -31.11
N VAL A 476 16.58 -12.68 -31.56
CA VAL A 476 15.46 -12.16 -30.78
C VAL A 476 14.56 -13.31 -30.39
N ALA A 477 14.18 -13.42 -29.12
CA ALA A 477 13.22 -14.41 -28.65
C ALA A 477 12.03 -13.76 -27.93
N LEU A 478 10.87 -14.41 -28.01
CA LEU A 478 9.65 -13.98 -27.34
C LEU A 478 9.34 -14.86 -26.14
N LEU A 479 9.02 -14.24 -24.98
CA LEU A 479 8.60 -14.89 -23.76
C LEU A 479 7.26 -14.32 -23.28
N HIS A 480 6.24 -15.17 -23.12
CA HIS A 480 4.93 -14.75 -22.63
C HIS A 480 4.24 -15.80 -21.77
N GLY A 481 3.21 -15.40 -21.00
CA GLY A 481 2.51 -16.22 -20.03
C GLY A 481 1.92 -17.52 -20.56
N ARG A 482 1.50 -17.55 -21.85
CA ARG A 482 0.84 -18.71 -22.49
C ARG A 482 1.77 -19.78 -23.03
N LEU A 483 3.08 -19.53 -23.05
CA LEU A 483 4.04 -20.59 -23.39
C LEU A 483 3.95 -21.70 -22.33
N LYS A 484 4.17 -22.95 -22.79
CA LYS A 484 4.35 -24.06 -21.85
C LYS A 484 5.58 -23.83 -20.99
N GLN A 485 5.58 -24.40 -19.77
CA GLN A 485 6.68 -24.18 -18.83
C GLN A 485 8.04 -24.58 -19.43
N ASP A 486 8.13 -25.73 -20.07
CA ASP A 486 9.36 -26.21 -20.72
C ASP A 486 9.88 -25.26 -21.84
N GLU A 487 8.97 -24.54 -22.50
CA GLU A 487 9.35 -23.55 -23.53
C GLU A 487 9.88 -22.28 -22.87
N LYS A 488 9.23 -21.82 -21.80
CA LYS A 488 9.71 -20.68 -20.99
C LYS A 488 11.11 -20.96 -20.47
N ASP A 489 11.34 -22.14 -19.91
CA ASP A 489 12.62 -22.54 -19.34
C ASP A 489 13.72 -22.63 -20.42
N ARG A 490 13.39 -23.14 -21.61
CA ARG A 490 14.33 -23.16 -22.75
C ARG A 490 14.70 -21.75 -23.21
N VAL A 491 13.73 -20.86 -23.39
CA VAL A 491 13.98 -19.47 -23.83
C VAL A 491 14.83 -18.73 -22.79
N MET A 492 14.46 -18.82 -21.50
CA MET A 492 15.20 -18.18 -20.43
C MET A 492 16.61 -18.72 -20.26
N SER A 493 16.80 -20.04 -20.38
CA SER A 493 18.12 -20.67 -20.33
C SER A 493 19.00 -20.25 -21.51
N ALA A 494 18.45 -20.16 -22.73
CA ALA A 494 19.14 -19.67 -23.90
C ALA A 494 19.55 -18.19 -23.74
N PHE A 495 18.66 -17.36 -23.17
CA PHE A 495 18.96 -15.98 -22.86
C PHE A 495 20.07 -15.85 -21.79
N ALA A 496 20.01 -16.64 -20.73
CA ALA A 496 21.02 -16.65 -19.69
C ALA A 496 22.41 -17.09 -20.19
N ARG A 497 22.48 -17.97 -21.20
CA ARG A 497 23.73 -18.40 -21.85
C ARG A 497 24.25 -17.44 -22.93
N GLY A 498 23.48 -16.37 -23.25
CA GLY A 498 23.87 -15.40 -24.28
C GLY A 498 23.55 -15.85 -25.72
N GLU A 499 22.84 -16.97 -25.91
CA GLU A 499 22.40 -17.46 -27.22
C GLU A 499 21.27 -16.60 -27.81
N VAL A 500 20.46 -15.98 -26.96
CA VAL A 500 19.47 -14.98 -27.27
C VAL A 500 20.02 -13.62 -26.85
N HIS A 501 19.99 -12.65 -27.76
CA HIS A 501 20.56 -11.32 -27.57
C HIS A 501 19.53 -10.31 -27.11
N VAL A 502 18.30 -10.40 -27.64
CA VAL A 502 17.16 -9.54 -27.24
C VAL A 502 16.02 -10.42 -26.79
N LEU A 503 15.54 -10.21 -25.58
CA LEU A 503 14.37 -10.91 -25.06
C LEU A 503 13.17 -9.96 -25.06
N VAL A 504 12.23 -10.19 -25.97
CA VAL A 504 10.92 -9.54 -25.95
C VAL A 504 10.03 -10.30 -24.98
N SER A 505 9.43 -9.62 -24.02
CA SER A 505 8.57 -10.31 -23.05
C SER A 505 7.40 -9.46 -22.61
N THR A 506 6.37 -10.15 -22.14
CA THR A 506 5.30 -9.54 -21.36
C THR A 506 5.70 -9.49 -19.88
N THR A 507 4.82 -9.10 -18.97
CA THR A 507 5.06 -8.94 -17.53
C THR A 507 5.60 -10.18 -16.80
N VAL A 508 5.66 -11.34 -17.47
CA VAL A 508 6.21 -12.61 -16.92
C VAL A 508 7.66 -12.47 -16.43
N VAL A 509 8.43 -11.51 -16.95
CA VAL A 509 9.83 -11.24 -16.52
C VAL A 509 9.92 -10.57 -15.13
N GLU A 510 8.80 -10.14 -14.54
CA GLU A 510 8.80 -9.69 -13.13
C GLU A 510 9.36 -10.79 -12.19
N VAL A 511 9.16 -12.05 -12.58
CA VAL A 511 9.60 -13.23 -11.84
C VAL A 511 10.59 -13.99 -12.71
N GLY A 512 11.88 -13.71 -12.59
CA GLY A 512 12.79 -14.37 -13.50
C GLY A 512 14.25 -14.39 -13.12
N VAL A 513 14.97 -15.11 -13.94
CA VAL A 513 16.41 -15.42 -13.85
C VAL A 513 17.25 -14.14 -13.91
N ASP A 514 18.27 -14.10 -13.08
CA ASP A 514 19.29 -13.06 -13.11
C ASP A 514 20.20 -13.25 -14.33
N VAL A 515 20.23 -12.26 -15.21
CA VAL A 515 21.13 -12.25 -16.37
C VAL A 515 22.12 -11.07 -16.24
N PRO A 516 23.33 -11.30 -15.70
CA PRO A 516 24.30 -10.23 -15.44
C PRO A 516 24.74 -9.50 -16.70
N ASN A 517 24.65 -10.16 -17.88
CA ASN A 517 25.05 -9.58 -19.15
C ASN A 517 23.98 -8.68 -19.79
N ALA A 518 22.76 -8.64 -19.25
CA ALA A 518 21.70 -7.76 -19.73
C ALA A 518 21.89 -6.34 -19.18
N THR A 519 22.21 -5.39 -20.05
CA THR A 519 22.51 -4.00 -19.71
C THR A 519 21.44 -3.01 -20.12
N VAL A 520 20.50 -3.39 -21.00
CA VAL A 520 19.42 -2.52 -21.45
C VAL A 520 18.07 -3.13 -21.08
N MET A 521 17.22 -2.32 -20.47
CA MET A 521 15.80 -2.61 -20.25
C MET A 521 14.98 -1.55 -20.97
N VAL A 522 14.16 -1.94 -21.93
CA VAL A 522 13.16 -1.06 -22.55
C VAL A 522 11.78 -1.50 -22.11
N ILE A 523 11.01 -0.58 -21.55
CA ILE A 523 9.63 -0.83 -21.12
C ILE A 523 8.71 -0.03 -22.04
N GLU A 524 8.00 -0.73 -22.89
CA GLU A 524 7.03 -0.19 -23.82
C GLU A 524 5.74 0.18 -23.10
N HIS A 525 5.08 1.27 -23.53
CA HIS A 525 3.87 1.77 -22.87
C HIS A 525 4.02 1.88 -21.35
N ALA A 526 5.13 2.46 -20.91
CA ALA A 526 5.48 2.53 -19.50
C ALA A 526 4.40 3.25 -18.64
N GLU A 527 3.58 4.12 -19.26
CA GLU A 527 2.44 4.77 -18.63
C GLU A 527 1.34 3.81 -18.14
N ARG A 528 1.30 2.58 -18.67
CA ARG A 528 0.30 1.55 -18.33
C ARG A 528 0.72 0.70 -17.13
N PHE A 529 1.97 0.78 -16.70
CA PHE A 529 2.49 0.01 -15.56
C PHE A 529 2.32 0.73 -14.23
N GLY A 530 2.17 -0.05 -13.17
CA GLY A 530 2.31 0.45 -11.81
C GLY A 530 3.77 0.81 -11.47
N LEU A 531 3.96 1.77 -10.55
CA LEU A 531 5.29 2.25 -10.18
C LEU A 531 6.16 1.14 -9.57
N SER A 532 5.58 0.31 -8.72
CA SER A 532 6.25 -0.87 -8.14
C SER A 532 6.67 -1.89 -9.21
N GLN A 533 5.85 -2.12 -10.25
CA GLN A 533 6.19 -3.01 -11.36
C GLN A 533 7.36 -2.46 -12.18
N LEU A 534 7.31 -1.16 -12.54
CA LEU A 534 8.41 -0.50 -13.23
C LEU A 534 9.73 -0.61 -12.46
N HIS A 535 9.67 -0.45 -11.13
CA HIS A 535 10.83 -0.59 -10.27
C HIS A 535 11.40 -2.03 -10.27
N GLN A 536 10.54 -3.04 -10.18
CA GLN A 536 10.95 -4.45 -10.25
C GLN A 536 11.58 -4.80 -11.59
N LEU A 537 10.98 -4.33 -12.70
CA LEU A 537 11.51 -4.51 -14.05
C LEU A 537 12.88 -3.82 -14.21
N ARG A 538 13.01 -2.57 -13.76
CA ARG A 538 14.30 -1.87 -13.74
C ARG A 538 15.37 -2.67 -13.00
N GLY A 539 15.04 -3.28 -11.89
CA GLY A 539 15.94 -4.10 -11.08
C GLY A 539 16.43 -5.39 -11.75
N ARG A 540 15.90 -5.75 -12.94
CA ARG A 540 16.37 -6.92 -13.72
C ARG A 540 17.65 -6.66 -14.50
N VAL A 541 18.04 -5.42 -14.70
CA VAL A 541 19.35 -5.03 -15.23
C VAL A 541 20.24 -4.46 -14.13
N GLY A 542 21.50 -4.17 -14.42
CA GLY A 542 22.46 -3.64 -13.43
C GLY A 542 22.95 -4.69 -12.42
N ARG A 543 22.95 -5.97 -12.80
CA ARG A 543 23.40 -7.10 -11.97
C ARG A 543 24.82 -7.55 -12.29
N GLY A 544 25.40 -7.04 -13.36
CA GLY A 544 26.78 -7.25 -13.77
C GLY A 544 27.69 -6.06 -13.46
N VAL A 545 28.90 -6.11 -13.99
CA VAL A 545 29.93 -5.07 -13.84
C VAL A 545 29.73 -3.88 -14.79
N HIS A 546 28.84 -4.01 -15.76
CA HIS A 546 28.60 -3.01 -16.79
C HIS A 546 27.51 -2.02 -16.40
N ALA A 547 27.69 -0.75 -16.81
CA ALA A 547 26.66 0.26 -16.65
C ALA A 547 25.38 -0.14 -17.41
N SER A 548 24.24 0.07 -16.82
CA SER A 548 22.96 -0.37 -17.35
C SER A 548 21.97 0.78 -17.48
N THR A 549 21.11 0.68 -18.49
CA THR A 549 20.12 1.70 -18.82
C THR A 549 18.70 1.11 -18.83
N CYS A 550 17.77 1.77 -18.14
CA CYS A 550 16.34 1.50 -18.22
C CYS A 550 15.64 2.63 -18.98
N VAL A 551 14.99 2.30 -20.08
CA VAL A 551 14.25 3.24 -20.92
C VAL A 551 12.75 3.02 -20.71
N LEU A 552 12.06 4.07 -20.25
CA LEU A 552 10.61 4.10 -20.09
C LEU A 552 10.02 4.76 -21.35
N LEU A 553 9.49 3.95 -22.25
CA LEU A 553 8.91 4.44 -23.50
C LEU A 553 7.42 4.66 -23.30
N TYR A 554 6.93 5.87 -23.59
CA TYR A 554 5.54 6.24 -23.35
C TYR A 554 4.87 6.85 -24.58
N GLN A 555 3.53 6.76 -24.63
CA GLN A 555 2.67 7.39 -25.62
C GLN A 555 1.87 8.55 -25.02
N PHE A 556 1.56 9.56 -25.84
CA PHE A 556 0.63 10.63 -25.49
C PHE A 556 -0.83 10.24 -25.82
N PRO A 557 -1.83 10.76 -25.06
CA PRO A 557 -1.73 11.67 -23.93
C PRO A 557 -1.37 10.95 -22.61
N LEU A 558 -0.57 11.61 -21.76
CA LEU A 558 -0.25 11.13 -20.40
C LEU A 558 -1.22 11.73 -19.38
N SER A 559 -1.79 10.89 -18.51
CA SER A 559 -2.48 11.36 -17.31
C SER A 559 -1.49 12.01 -16.32
N ALA A 560 -1.98 12.84 -15.40
CA ALA A 560 -1.16 13.44 -14.35
C ALA A 560 -0.43 12.36 -13.51
N ASP A 561 -1.14 11.30 -13.14
CA ASP A 561 -0.60 10.18 -12.36
C ASP A 561 0.47 9.39 -13.14
N ALA A 562 0.25 9.14 -14.44
CA ALA A 562 1.26 8.48 -15.27
C ALA A 562 2.54 9.32 -15.36
N LYS A 563 2.40 10.63 -15.54
CA LYS A 563 3.54 11.55 -15.56
C LYS A 563 4.28 11.55 -14.21
N ALA A 564 3.57 11.56 -13.10
CA ALA A 564 4.15 11.52 -11.76
C ALA A 564 4.90 10.20 -11.51
N ARG A 565 4.32 9.05 -11.91
CA ARG A 565 4.98 7.73 -11.81
C ARG A 565 6.29 7.65 -12.60
N LEU A 566 6.26 8.08 -13.86
CA LEU A 566 7.46 8.07 -14.71
C LEU A 566 8.54 9.02 -14.17
N ALA A 567 8.16 10.21 -13.69
CA ALA A 567 9.08 11.17 -13.07
C ALA A 567 9.73 10.58 -11.81
N ALA A 568 8.96 9.99 -10.91
CA ALA A 568 9.47 9.37 -9.69
C ALA A 568 10.54 8.31 -9.97
N LEU A 569 10.36 7.49 -11.02
CA LEU A 569 11.32 6.44 -11.36
C LEU A 569 12.62 7.00 -11.99
N VAL A 570 12.55 8.14 -12.67
CA VAL A 570 13.70 8.84 -13.23
C VAL A 570 14.50 9.58 -12.14
N GLU A 571 13.81 10.17 -11.15
CA GLU A 571 14.40 10.97 -10.08
C GLU A 571 15.18 10.14 -9.07
N THR A 572 14.76 8.91 -8.78
CA THR A 572 15.39 8.08 -7.74
C THR A 572 15.55 6.62 -8.14
N THR A 573 16.60 6.02 -7.60
CA THR A 573 16.83 4.57 -7.66
C THR A 573 16.45 3.86 -6.35
N ASP A 574 16.15 4.61 -5.28
CA ASP A 574 15.77 4.06 -3.98
C ASP A 574 14.33 3.50 -4.02
N GLY A 575 14.21 2.19 -3.87
CA GLY A 575 12.94 1.49 -3.90
C GLY A 575 11.99 1.89 -2.76
N PHE A 576 12.50 2.33 -1.60
CA PHE A 576 11.65 2.80 -0.49
C PHE A 576 11.01 4.15 -0.83
N VAL A 577 11.76 5.09 -1.39
CA VAL A 577 11.24 6.37 -1.87
C VAL A 577 10.21 6.14 -2.99
N ILE A 578 10.48 5.19 -3.90
CA ILE A 578 9.54 4.83 -4.97
C ILE A 578 8.24 4.27 -4.39
N ALA A 579 8.31 3.42 -3.37
CA ALA A 579 7.13 2.86 -2.73
C ALA A 579 6.30 3.93 -1.99
N GLU A 580 6.96 4.90 -1.34
CA GLU A 580 6.29 6.06 -0.73
C GLU A 580 5.57 6.90 -1.79
N ARG A 581 6.23 7.17 -2.94
CA ARG A 581 5.62 7.89 -4.07
C ARG A 581 4.47 7.12 -4.72
N ASP A 582 4.58 5.78 -4.86
CA ASP A 582 3.47 4.95 -5.38
C ASP A 582 2.23 5.07 -4.50
N LEU A 583 2.43 5.08 -3.20
CA LEU A 583 1.38 5.22 -2.22
C LEU A 583 0.75 6.63 -2.23
N GLU A 584 1.56 7.69 -2.38
CA GLU A 584 1.08 9.07 -2.54
C GLU A 584 0.21 9.24 -3.80
N ILE A 585 0.62 8.63 -4.92
CA ILE A 585 -0.07 8.75 -6.21
C ILE A 585 -1.39 7.97 -6.23
N ARG A 586 -1.40 6.73 -5.72
CA ARG A 586 -2.59 5.85 -5.75
C ARG A 586 -3.56 6.12 -4.61
N GLY A 587 -3.07 6.68 -3.51
CA GLY A 587 -3.79 6.72 -2.25
C GLY A 587 -3.85 5.36 -1.54
N PRO A 588 -4.15 5.36 -0.22
CA PRO A 588 -4.15 4.14 0.59
C PRO A 588 -5.25 3.13 0.20
N GLY A 589 -6.37 3.59 -0.36
CA GLY A 589 -7.51 2.74 -0.75
C GLY A 589 -7.19 1.76 -1.87
N ASP A 590 -6.52 2.22 -2.92
CA ASP A 590 -6.18 1.40 -4.09
C ASP A 590 -4.96 0.50 -3.86
N PHE A 591 -4.06 0.92 -2.97
CA PHE A 591 -2.86 0.13 -2.66
C PHE A 591 -3.21 -1.21 -1.99
N PHE A 592 -4.24 -1.23 -1.17
CA PHE A 592 -4.66 -2.43 -0.43
C PHE A 592 -5.55 -3.38 -1.24
N GLY A 593 -6.04 -2.98 -2.39
CA GLY A 593 -6.96 -3.77 -3.22
C GLY A 593 -8.10 -4.35 -2.36
N THR A 594 -9.30 -3.93 -2.54
CA THR A 594 -10.49 -4.19 -1.69
C THR A 594 -10.79 -5.67 -1.37
N ARG A 595 -9.99 -6.63 -1.84
CA ARG A 595 -10.25 -8.08 -1.70
C ARG A 595 -9.13 -8.95 -1.15
N GLN A 596 -7.88 -8.45 -1.01
CA GLN A 596 -6.76 -9.36 -0.68
C GLN A 596 -6.11 -9.20 0.70
N SER A 597 -6.32 -8.11 1.42
CA SER A 597 -5.45 -7.82 2.58
C SER A 597 -6.04 -8.09 3.97
N GLY A 598 -7.33 -8.42 4.10
CA GLY A 598 -7.93 -8.59 5.44
C GLY A 598 -7.81 -7.36 6.35
N MET A 599 -7.40 -6.22 5.80
CA MET A 599 -7.30 -4.96 6.53
C MET A 599 -8.68 -4.35 6.75
N PRO A 600 -8.97 -3.87 7.95
CA PRO A 600 -10.20 -3.15 8.20
C PRO A 600 -10.15 -1.79 7.50
N THR A 601 -11.27 -1.39 6.94
CA THR A 601 -11.46 -0.05 6.41
C THR A 601 -11.35 0.96 7.56
N LEU A 602 -10.34 1.82 7.54
CA LEU A 602 -10.22 2.93 8.45
C LEU A 602 -11.35 3.94 8.18
N ARG A 603 -11.88 4.54 9.23
CA ARG A 603 -13.02 5.47 9.15
C ARG A 603 -12.58 6.92 9.08
N VAL A 604 -11.55 7.27 9.83
CA VAL A 604 -11.06 8.65 10.03
C VAL A 604 -9.57 8.74 9.80
N GLY A 605 -8.82 7.75 10.24
CA GLY A 605 -7.37 7.69 10.11
C GLY A 605 -6.93 7.44 8.67
N ASP A 606 -5.86 8.10 8.28
CA ASP A 606 -5.14 7.88 7.03
C ASP A 606 -3.71 7.47 7.33
N LEU A 607 -3.27 6.33 6.75
CA LEU A 607 -1.98 5.72 7.07
C LEU A 607 -0.78 6.55 6.63
N LEU A 608 -0.96 7.40 5.61
CA LEU A 608 0.08 8.30 5.10
C LEU A 608 0.12 9.59 5.90
N ARG A 609 -1.03 10.27 5.96
CA ARG A 609 -1.18 11.54 6.65
C ARG A 609 -0.85 11.41 8.13
N ASP A 610 -1.32 10.34 8.78
CA ASP A 610 -1.34 10.22 10.24
C ASP A 610 -0.31 9.21 10.78
N HIS A 611 0.76 8.93 10.03
CA HIS A 611 1.76 7.91 10.38
C HIS A 611 2.39 8.10 11.77
N ALA A 612 2.65 9.36 12.16
CA ALA A 612 3.19 9.67 13.49
C ALA A 612 2.22 9.30 14.62
N LEU A 613 0.92 9.58 14.42
CA LEU A 613 -0.13 9.17 15.38
C LEU A 613 -0.26 7.65 15.47
N MET A 614 -0.04 6.93 14.37
CA MET A 614 -0.06 5.48 14.39
C MET A 614 1.12 4.89 15.19
N GLU A 615 2.34 5.41 15.02
CA GLU A 615 3.50 4.97 15.79
C GLU A 615 3.29 5.24 17.29
N ASP A 616 2.73 6.39 17.62
CA ASP A 616 2.35 6.76 18.96
C ASP A 616 1.30 5.82 19.55
N ALA A 617 0.24 5.55 18.79
CA ALA A 617 -0.82 4.63 19.18
C ALA A 617 -0.29 3.20 19.44
N ARG A 618 0.66 2.74 18.61
CA ARG A 618 1.32 1.45 18.80
C ARG A 618 2.11 1.40 20.10
N ARG A 619 2.92 2.43 20.38
CA ARG A 619 3.71 2.49 21.62
C ARG A 619 2.83 2.41 22.85
N GLU A 620 1.74 3.18 22.85
CA GLU A 620 0.78 3.18 23.96
C GLU A 620 0.03 1.86 24.08
N ALA A 621 -0.39 1.25 22.98
CA ALA A 621 -1.10 -0.03 22.99
C ALA A 621 -0.22 -1.16 23.56
N VAL A 622 1.04 -1.24 23.14
CA VAL A 622 2.01 -2.20 23.67
C VAL A 622 2.22 -1.97 25.17
N ALA A 623 2.56 -0.73 25.57
CA ALA A 623 2.83 -0.39 26.97
C ALA A 623 1.62 -0.59 27.89
N TRP A 624 0.40 -0.39 27.39
CA TRP A 624 -0.82 -0.59 28.15
C TRP A 624 -1.15 -2.07 28.32
N LEU A 625 -1.03 -2.86 27.26
CA LEU A 625 -1.28 -4.29 27.30
C LEU A 625 -0.22 -5.06 28.12
N ASP A 626 0.96 -4.51 28.35
CA ASP A 626 1.96 -5.07 29.26
C ASP A 626 1.59 -4.94 30.75
N ARG A 627 0.48 -4.25 31.09
CA ARG A 627 -0.05 -4.06 32.43
C ARG A 627 -1.26 -4.98 32.66
N PRO A 628 -1.12 -6.17 33.23
CA PRO A 628 -2.19 -7.19 33.30
C PRO A 628 -3.49 -6.67 33.96
N GLU A 629 -3.36 -5.94 35.06
CA GLU A 629 -4.52 -5.46 35.85
C GLU A 629 -5.31 -4.35 35.13
N SER A 630 -4.65 -3.55 34.29
CA SER A 630 -5.25 -2.39 33.60
C SER A 630 -5.76 -2.71 32.19
N SER A 631 -5.34 -3.83 31.62
CA SER A 631 -5.59 -4.16 30.21
C SER A 631 -6.93 -4.86 29.97
N GLN A 632 -7.56 -5.44 30.98
CA GLN A 632 -8.77 -6.27 30.84
C GLN A 632 -9.95 -5.54 30.18
N ALA A 633 -10.17 -4.28 30.52
CA ALA A 633 -11.25 -3.47 29.92
C ALA A 633 -11.01 -3.24 28.41
N LEU A 634 -9.76 -2.94 28.03
CA LEU A 634 -9.37 -2.77 26.63
C LEU A 634 -9.49 -4.08 25.85
N VAL A 635 -9.02 -5.19 26.42
CA VAL A 635 -9.12 -6.53 25.82
C VAL A 635 -10.59 -6.88 25.57
N THR A 636 -11.47 -6.67 26.56
CA THR A 636 -12.91 -6.93 26.42
C THR A 636 -13.51 -6.05 25.33
N TYR A 637 -13.20 -4.76 25.29
CA TYR A 637 -13.71 -3.83 24.30
C TYR A 637 -13.25 -4.20 22.89
N VAL A 638 -11.97 -4.49 22.69
CA VAL A 638 -11.41 -4.89 21.38
C VAL A 638 -12.02 -6.21 20.93
N SER A 639 -12.13 -7.19 21.80
CA SER A 639 -12.75 -8.48 21.49
C SER A 639 -14.22 -8.35 21.09
N ALA A 640 -14.99 -7.48 21.75
CA ALA A 640 -16.41 -7.28 21.46
C ALA A 640 -16.67 -6.48 20.17
N THR A 641 -15.82 -5.48 19.86
CA THR A 641 -16.12 -4.49 18.82
C THR A 641 -15.30 -4.68 17.55
N TRP A 642 -14.12 -5.27 17.67
CA TRP A 642 -13.14 -5.33 16.58
C TRP A 642 -12.80 -6.75 16.14
N ALA A 643 -13.18 -7.81 16.90
CA ALA A 643 -12.88 -9.18 16.54
C ALA A 643 -13.35 -9.56 15.13
N THR A 644 -14.58 -9.19 14.77
CA THR A 644 -15.15 -9.46 13.44
C THR A 644 -14.47 -8.63 12.34
N ARG A 645 -14.06 -7.39 12.65
CA ARG A 645 -13.43 -6.47 11.68
C ARG A 645 -12.01 -6.88 11.29
N PHE A 646 -11.29 -7.50 12.21
CA PHE A 646 -9.88 -7.86 12.01
C PHE A 646 -9.67 -9.35 11.73
N GLY A 647 -10.75 -10.12 11.56
CA GLY A 647 -10.63 -11.57 11.46
C GLY A 647 -9.93 -12.16 12.68
N LEU A 648 -10.08 -11.50 13.86
CA LEU A 648 -9.62 -12.02 15.15
C LEU A 648 -10.51 -13.19 15.63
N VAL A 649 -11.64 -13.40 14.97
CA VAL A 649 -12.51 -14.56 15.20
C VAL A 649 -11.85 -15.75 14.53
N GLY A 650 -11.15 -16.55 15.34
CA GLY A 650 -10.90 -17.95 15.10
C GLY A 650 -10.42 -18.33 13.70
N ILE A 651 -9.15 -18.10 13.40
CA ILE A 651 -8.40 -19.14 12.73
C ILE A 651 -7.84 -20.00 13.86
N GLY A 652 -8.71 -20.91 14.36
CA GLY A 652 -8.33 -22.00 15.22
C GLY A 652 -7.54 -23.01 14.43
#